data_7ace25ece136b75e2b5d9d833475c9d5
#
_entry.id   7ace25ece136b75e2b5d9d833475c9d5
#
_cell.length_a   1.000
_cell.length_b   1.000
_cell.length_c   1.000
_cell.angle_alpha   90.00
_cell.angle_beta   90.00
_cell.angle_gamma   90.00
#
_symmetry.space_group_name_H-M   'P 1'
#
loop_
_entity.id
_entity.type
_entity.pdbx_description
1 polymer ?
#
loop_
_entity_poly.entity_id
_entity_poly.type
_entity_poly.pdbx_seq_one_letter_code
_entity_poly.pdbx_strand_id
1 'polypeptide(L)'
;MKVCVLVLGLSLVLTVCVARSPYQAVLQHSRIRGRQQGPNVCAMQQLKGTNKKYFTNCKQWYHRKVCGKPTMITYECCPGYEKIPGEKGCPAALPLVNIYNTLGVVGASTTQMYSERAQLKEEIEGPGSFTFFAPSNEAWAALPTEILDALVSNVNIELLNALHYHMVSRRLTSEELRHGSSFASMYQDFHVHIHHYSNGIVTVNCARLIKPDQHATNGIVHVVDRVITAVSNNVHMLIDVDDDLETLRTAMAAAGLTTMLETDGQYTIFAPTNDAFEKIPQETLNRILGDPVALRDLLNYHILNHMQCAESIVSGTPMETLQGTVLEVGCDGDQMTLNGKAIVTKKDQLGTNGVIHYINELLIPDSAKVLLELAEDSSVATATKLFVEAGLSSHLTGSEALTMLTPLDDAFKGSFISPCGLSTDTQSLSSKSLYHGQELETLGGLKLRVFVYRNNLCIENACIAAHDKMGRYASMFTVDKVLTPPMGTVMDVLKADDRFSLLVGAVQTSGMTELLNQQGALTFFAPTNDAFNALPRAELNQLMRNRQELSAVLRYHLGEGLLVSGGVGSHTRVKPLQGEKLELGRNYTVYVNKVPVADADLMATNGVVHAVNSMIRPLRKSSSPFRSTGRDFHCTELFLQCFHEVTSSA
;
A
#
# COMPACT_ATOMS: atom_id res chain seq x y z
N MET A 1 0.95 5.23 -22.82
CA MET A 1 0.49 6.12 -23.93
C MET A 1 0.17 5.25 -25.13
N LYS A 2 -1.08 5.18 -25.53
CA LYS A 2 -1.51 4.46 -26.75
C LYS A 2 -1.38 5.43 -27.92
N VAL A 3 -0.53 5.12 -28.90
CA VAL A 3 -0.49 5.86 -30.16
C VAL A 3 -1.41 5.11 -31.12
N CYS A 4 -2.57 5.73 -31.45
CA CYS A 4 -3.47 5.20 -32.46
C CYS A 4 -3.01 5.70 -33.84
N VAL A 5 -2.62 4.82 -34.73
CA VAL A 5 -2.37 5.13 -36.13
C VAL A 5 -3.64 4.81 -36.91
N LEU A 6 -4.28 5.85 -37.46
CA LEU A 6 -5.42 5.70 -38.35
C LEU A 6 -4.91 5.39 -39.78
N VAL A 7 -5.16 4.19 -40.27
CA VAL A 7 -4.94 3.82 -41.68
C VAL A 7 -6.28 3.93 -42.39
N LEU A 8 -6.45 4.96 -43.21
CA LEU A 8 -7.60 5.15 -44.08
C LEU A 8 -7.43 4.31 -45.36
N GLY A 9 -8.09 3.18 -45.42
CA GLY A 9 -8.35 2.41 -46.63
C GLY A 9 -9.81 1.98 -46.65
N LEU A 10 -10.46 2.09 -47.78
CA LEU A 10 -11.91 1.90 -47.98
C LEU A 10 -12.49 0.72 -47.16
N SER A 11 -13.44 1.04 -46.33
CA SER A 11 -14.48 0.22 -45.69
C SER A 11 -14.18 -0.58 -44.41
N LEU A 12 -13.00 -0.49 -43.75
CA LEU A 12 -12.87 -0.96 -42.36
C LEU A 12 -11.84 -0.10 -41.61
N VAL A 13 -12.27 0.68 -40.64
CA VAL A 13 -11.40 1.40 -39.72
C VAL A 13 -10.88 0.40 -38.68
N LEU A 14 -9.70 -0.18 -38.92
CA LEU A 14 -8.97 -0.95 -37.92
C LEU A 14 -8.05 0.02 -37.15
N THR A 15 -8.47 0.40 -35.96
CA THR A 15 -7.60 1.14 -35.03
C THR A 15 -6.64 0.14 -34.37
N VAL A 16 -5.43 0.07 -34.86
CA VAL A 16 -4.37 -0.71 -34.21
C VAL A 16 -3.75 0.14 -33.13
N CYS A 17 -4.14 -0.10 -31.88
CA CYS A 17 -3.48 0.49 -30.71
C CYS A 17 -2.22 -0.33 -30.39
N VAL A 18 -1.05 0.15 -30.78
CA VAL A 18 0.23 -0.44 -30.35
C VAL A 18 0.52 0.08 -28.93
N ALA A 19 0.36 -0.79 -27.95
CA ALA A 19 0.76 -0.48 -26.58
C ALA A 19 2.30 -0.48 -26.51
N ARG A 20 2.92 0.67 -26.24
CA ARG A 20 4.37 0.75 -25.99
C ARG A 20 4.72 -0.01 -24.72
N SER A 21 5.85 -0.73 -24.73
CA SER A 21 6.34 -1.37 -23.51
C SER A 21 6.66 -0.33 -22.43
N PRO A 22 6.56 -0.67 -21.13
CA PRO A 22 6.94 0.24 -20.04
C PRO A 22 8.36 0.80 -20.20
N TYR A 23 9.29 0.00 -20.70
CA TYR A 23 10.67 0.40 -20.99
C TYR A 23 10.72 1.52 -22.04
N GLN A 24 10.01 1.36 -23.16
CA GLN A 24 9.98 2.38 -24.22
C GLN A 24 9.40 3.72 -23.76
N ALA A 25 8.39 3.67 -22.89
CA ALA A 25 7.82 4.87 -22.29
C ALA A 25 8.83 5.60 -21.39
N VAL A 26 9.57 4.87 -20.56
CA VAL A 26 10.61 5.44 -19.67
C VAL A 26 11.79 5.97 -20.47
N LEU A 27 12.24 5.25 -21.50
CA LEU A 27 13.31 5.70 -22.38
C LEU A 27 12.93 7.00 -23.12
N GLN A 28 11.70 7.08 -23.64
CA GLN A 28 11.20 8.29 -24.29
C GLN A 28 11.17 9.49 -23.32
N HIS A 29 10.70 9.28 -22.10
CA HIS A 29 10.70 10.30 -21.06
C HIS A 29 12.14 10.79 -20.76
N SER A 30 13.08 9.87 -20.62
CA SER A 30 14.49 10.17 -20.39
C SER A 30 15.10 10.98 -21.55
N ARG A 31 14.77 10.64 -22.81
CA ARG A 31 15.17 11.40 -24.00
C ARG A 31 14.59 12.82 -24.01
N ILE A 32 13.31 12.99 -23.68
CA ILE A 32 12.67 14.31 -23.59
C ILE A 32 13.38 15.18 -22.57
N ARG A 33 13.73 14.64 -21.41
CA ARG A 33 14.46 15.34 -20.35
C ARG A 33 15.90 15.68 -20.72
N GLY A 34 16.56 14.79 -21.48
CA GLY A 34 17.95 15.01 -21.95
C GLY A 34 18.06 16.01 -23.10
N ARG A 35 16.98 16.37 -23.79
CA ARG A 35 16.97 17.16 -25.03
C ARG A 35 17.71 18.51 -24.94
N GLN A 36 17.69 19.17 -23.78
CA GLN A 36 18.40 20.43 -23.55
C GLN A 36 19.93 20.28 -23.59
N GLN A 37 20.45 19.09 -23.34
CA GLN A 37 21.88 18.78 -23.35
C GLN A 37 22.42 18.46 -24.75
N GLY A 38 21.53 18.31 -25.73
CA GLY A 38 21.88 18.04 -27.13
C GLY A 38 21.17 16.81 -27.70
N PRO A 39 21.43 16.47 -28.98
CA PRO A 39 20.81 15.31 -29.62
C PRO A 39 21.23 14.01 -28.93
N ASN A 40 20.31 13.05 -28.89
CA ASN A 40 20.51 11.70 -28.38
C ASN A 40 21.09 11.60 -26.95
N VAL A 41 20.80 12.60 -26.09
CA VAL A 41 21.14 12.58 -24.68
C VAL A 41 19.93 12.09 -23.87
N CYS A 42 20.18 11.18 -22.95
CA CYS A 42 19.22 10.65 -21.99
C CYS A 42 19.51 11.17 -20.57
N ALA A 43 18.46 11.52 -19.84
CA ALA A 43 18.56 11.89 -18.44
C ALA A 43 18.50 10.61 -17.58
N MET A 44 19.52 10.41 -16.77
CA MET A 44 19.63 9.26 -15.86
C MET A 44 19.48 9.73 -14.43
N GLN A 45 18.83 8.93 -13.61
CA GLN A 45 18.75 9.14 -12.17
C GLN A 45 19.75 8.21 -11.49
N GLN A 46 20.82 8.78 -10.97
CA GLN A 46 21.89 8.05 -10.31
C GLN A 46 21.72 8.11 -8.79
N LEU A 47 21.83 6.97 -8.12
CA LEU A 47 21.89 6.93 -6.65
C LEU A 47 23.22 7.55 -6.19
N LYS A 48 23.14 8.51 -5.27
CA LYS A 48 24.35 9.15 -4.70
C LYS A 48 25.22 8.11 -4.00
N GLY A 49 26.53 8.17 -4.30
CA GLY A 49 27.51 7.25 -3.71
C GLY A 49 27.58 5.87 -4.35
N THR A 50 26.85 5.65 -5.46
CA THR A 50 26.86 4.38 -6.19
C THR A 50 26.93 4.61 -7.70
N ASN A 51 27.24 3.57 -8.45
CA ASN A 51 27.20 3.60 -9.93
C ASN A 51 25.82 3.16 -10.48
N LYS A 52 24.83 2.88 -9.61
CA LYS A 52 23.49 2.47 -10.05
C LYS A 52 22.74 3.62 -10.67
N LYS A 53 22.33 3.46 -11.94
CA LYS A 53 21.62 4.44 -12.74
C LYS A 53 20.33 3.86 -13.29
N TYR A 54 19.31 4.70 -13.36
CA TYR A 54 18.00 4.36 -13.91
C TYR A 54 17.57 5.43 -14.91
N PHE A 55 16.83 5.05 -15.94
CA PHE A 55 16.16 6.03 -16.78
C PHE A 55 15.14 6.81 -15.97
N THR A 56 15.08 8.13 -16.14
CA THR A 56 14.13 8.97 -15.39
C THR A 56 12.70 8.68 -15.83
N ASN A 57 11.80 8.57 -14.86
CA ASN A 57 10.35 8.56 -15.11
C ASN A 57 9.66 9.64 -14.26
N CYS A 58 8.39 9.97 -14.59
CA CYS A 58 7.66 11.04 -13.91
C CYS A 58 7.53 10.82 -12.40
N LYS A 59 7.26 9.62 -11.95
CA LYS A 59 7.07 9.32 -10.52
C LYS A 59 8.36 9.49 -9.72
N GLN A 60 9.48 8.99 -10.23
CA GLN A 60 10.79 9.07 -9.56
C GLN A 60 11.37 10.50 -9.58
N TRP A 61 11.08 11.26 -10.61
CA TRP A 61 11.54 12.64 -10.73
C TRP A 61 11.06 13.54 -9.59
N TYR A 62 9.78 13.42 -9.21
CA TYR A 62 9.20 14.22 -8.14
C TYR A 62 9.77 13.92 -6.76
N HIS A 63 10.13 12.68 -6.48
CA HIS A 63 10.59 12.28 -5.15
C HIS A 63 12.10 12.45 -4.92
N ARG A 64 12.91 12.61 -5.97
CA ARG A 64 14.39 12.72 -5.91
C ARG A 64 15.07 11.66 -5.03
N LYS A 65 14.40 10.57 -4.75
CA LYS A 65 14.87 9.44 -3.95
C LYS A 65 14.52 8.14 -4.65
N VAL A 66 15.43 7.19 -4.57
CA VAL A 66 15.20 5.80 -4.96
C VAL A 66 15.63 4.95 -3.78
N CYS A 67 14.75 4.10 -3.29
CA CYS A 67 14.99 3.27 -2.09
C CYS A 67 15.50 4.09 -0.89
N GLY A 68 14.84 5.19 -0.55
CA GLY A 68 15.22 6.06 0.56
C GLY A 68 16.49 6.92 0.32
N LYS A 69 17.38 6.50 -0.58
CA LYS A 69 18.63 7.23 -0.90
C LYS A 69 18.37 8.40 -1.85
N PRO A 70 19.00 9.55 -1.63
CA PRO A 70 18.91 10.67 -2.53
C PRO A 70 19.54 10.33 -3.88
N THR A 71 18.97 10.87 -4.95
CA THR A 71 19.48 10.71 -6.31
C THR A 71 19.94 12.04 -6.89
N MET A 72 20.79 11.94 -7.90
CA MET A 72 21.21 13.06 -8.74
C MET A 72 20.89 12.76 -10.19
N ILE A 73 20.62 13.79 -10.97
CA ILE A 73 20.43 13.64 -12.40
C ILE A 73 21.76 13.77 -13.10
N THR A 74 22.09 12.75 -13.88
CA THR A 74 23.22 12.72 -14.80
C THR A 74 22.71 12.62 -16.23
N TYR A 75 23.51 13.08 -17.18
CA TYR A 75 23.16 13.06 -18.59
C TYR A 75 24.20 12.23 -19.33
N GLU A 76 23.73 11.25 -20.07
CA GLU A 76 24.57 10.31 -20.81
C GLU A 76 24.01 10.11 -22.22
N CYS A 77 24.82 9.56 -23.10
CA CYS A 77 24.33 9.17 -24.41
C CYS A 77 23.22 8.13 -24.28
N CYS A 78 22.15 8.33 -25.03
CA CYS A 78 21.11 7.28 -25.14
C CYS A 78 21.73 6.03 -25.75
N PRO A 79 21.17 4.83 -25.46
CA PRO A 79 21.65 3.58 -26.05
C PRO A 79 21.80 3.68 -27.58
N GLY A 80 22.94 3.21 -28.12
CA GLY A 80 23.24 3.24 -29.56
C GLY A 80 23.92 4.51 -30.06
N TYR A 81 24.26 5.46 -29.19
CA TYR A 81 24.91 6.73 -29.56
C TYR A 81 26.15 7.00 -28.73
N GLU A 82 27.09 7.76 -29.32
CA GLU A 82 28.32 8.17 -28.66
C GLU A 82 28.58 9.69 -28.81
N LYS A 83 29.45 10.18 -27.92
CA LYS A 83 29.84 11.59 -27.86
C LYS A 83 31.05 11.85 -28.76
N ILE A 84 30.96 12.89 -29.58
CA ILE A 84 32.12 13.41 -30.34
C ILE A 84 32.77 14.51 -29.51
N PRO A 85 34.10 14.49 -29.31
CA PRO A 85 34.81 15.59 -28.65
C PRO A 85 34.57 16.94 -29.33
N GLY A 86 34.15 17.92 -28.55
CA GLY A 86 33.85 19.27 -29.06
C GLY A 86 32.42 19.50 -29.54
N GLU A 87 31.62 18.46 -29.71
CA GLU A 87 30.21 18.57 -30.10
C GLU A 87 29.26 18.47 -28.92
N LYS A 88 28.10 19.13 -29.04
CA LYS A 88 27.04 19.08 -28.02
C LYS A 88 26.17 17.84 -28.20
N GLY A 89 25.99 17.10 -27.11
CA GLY A 89 25.17 15.90 -27.13
C GLY A 89 25.92 14.65 -27.61
N CYS A 90 25.17 13.70 -28.20
CA CYS A 90 25.70 12.45 -28.71
C CYS A 90 25.26 12.25 -30.19
N PRO A 91 25.89 13.01 -31.10
CA PRO A 91 25.45 13.03 -32.51
C PRO A 91 25.83 11.78 -33.30
N ALA A 92 26.86 11.04 -32.90
CA ALA A 92 27.35 9.88 -33.61
C ALA A 92 26.57 8.62 -33.19
N ALA A 93 26.14 7.83 -34.16
CA ALA A 93 25.70 6.45 -33.90
C ALA A 93 26.92 5.54 -33.74
N LEU A 94 26.82 4.54 -32.87
CA LEU A 94 27.86 3.53 -32.73
C LEU A 94 28.07 2.79 -34.06
N PRO A 95 29.33 2.44 -34.41
CA PRO A 95 29.61 1.74 -35.65
C PRO A 95 28.94 0.38 -35.70
N LEU A 96 28.38 0.04 -36.87
CA LEU A 96 27.79 -1.28 -37.09
C LEU A 96 28.91 -2.28 -37.44
N VAL A 97 29.34 -3.06 -36.45
CA VAL A 97 30.35 -4.10 -36.53
C VAL A 97 29.75 -5.44 -36.10
N ASN A 98 30.52 -6.55 -36.18
CA ASN A 98 30.04 -7.84 -35.68
C ASN A 98 29.87 -7.85 -34.15
N ILE A 99 29.24 -8.91 -33.60
CA ILE A 99 28.98 -9.01 -32.15
C ILE A 99 30.27 -8.89 -31.33
N TYR A 100 31.35 -9.59 -31.74
CA TYR A 100 32.62 -9.56 -30.97
C TYR A 100 33.16 -8.14 -30.83
N ASN A 101 33.19 -7.38 -31.89
CA ASN A 101 33.65 -5.99 -31.89
C ASN A 101 32.65 -5.05 -31.18
N THR A 102 31.35 -5.33 -31.28
CA THR A 102 30.31 -4.59 -30.54
C THR A 102 30.51 -4.68 -29.03
N LEU A 103 30.88 -5.86 -28.48
CA LEU A 103 31.17 -6.04 -27.05
C LEU A 103 32.22 -5.03 -26.53
N GLY A 104 33.28 -4.80 -27.31
CA GLY A 104 34.32 -3.84 -26.96
C GLY A 104 33.83 -2.39 -26.91
N VAL A 105 32.93 -2.02 -27.83
CA VAL A 105 32.42 -0.65 -27.97
C VAL A 105 31.37 -0.32 -26.90
N VAL A 106 30.53 -1.27 -26.49
CA VAL A 106 29.39 -1.02 -25.60
C VAL A 106 29.72 -1.07 -24.10
N GLY A 107 30.98 -1.33 -23.73
CA GLY A 107 31.43 -1.42 -22.35
C GLY A 107 31.34 -2.83 -21.75
N ALA A 108 31.40 -3.86 -22.61
CA ALA A 108 31.46 -5.27 -22.25
C ALA A 108 32.79 -5.91 -22.69
N SER A 109 33.89 -5.17 -22.54
CA SER A 109 35.23 -5.61 -22.96
C SER A 109 35.72 -6.84 -22.20
N THR A 110 35.30 -7.03 -20.93
CA THR A 110 35.57 -8.26 -20.16
C THR A 110 34.87 -9.46 -20.79
N THR A 111 33.61 -9.32 -21.22
CA THR A 111 32.88 -10.36 -21.96
C THR A 111 33.58 -10.67 -23.29
N GLN A 112 34.05 -9.63 -24.00
CA GLN A 112 34.83 -9.80 -25.23
C GLN A 112 36.09 -10.62 -25.00
N MET A 113 36.89 -10.27 -23.98
CA MET A 113 38.10 -11.00 -23.60
C MET A 113 37.82 -12.47 -23.22
N TYR A 114 36.77 -12.71 -22.44
CA TYR A 114 36.37 -14.08 -22.08
C TYR A 114 35.84 -14.88 -23.26
N SER A 115 35.15 -14.23 -24.21
CA SER A 115 34.74 -14.89 -25.46
C SER A 115 35.93 -15.35 -26.29
N GLU A 116 37.02 -14.56 -26.34
CA GLU A 116 38.26 -14.93 -27.00
C GLU A 116 38.98 -16.08 -26.27
N ARG A 117 39.09 -16.01 -24.93
CA ARG A 117 39.69 -17.07 -24.10
C ARG A 117 38.95 -18.40 -24.23
N ALA A 118 37.62 -18.39 -24.31
CA ALA A 118 36.78 -19.57 -24.49
C ALA A 118 36.68 -20.06 -25.94
N GLN A 119 37.45 -19.47 -26.86
CA GLN A 119 37.44 -19.78 -28.31
C GLN A 119 36.08 -19.53 -28.99
N LEU A 120 35.24 -18.68 -28.41
CA LEU A 120 33.92 -18.33 -28.94
C LEU A 120 34.00 -17.25 -30.05
N LYS A 121 35.17 -16.57 -30.18
CA LYS A 121 35.37 -15.44 -31.07
C LYS A 121 34.96 -15.71 -32.51
N GLU A 122 35.42 -16.83 -33.08
CA GLU A 122 35.13 -17.19 -34.47
C GLU A 122 33.63 -17.39 -34.71
N GLU A 123 32.91 -17.95 -33.75
CA GLU A 123 31.47 -18.15 -33.83
C GLU A 123 30.70 -16.82 -33.85
N ILE A 124 31.05 -15.88 -32.94
CA ILE A 124 30.37 -14.57 -32.80
C ILE A 124 30.88 -13.51 -33.80
N GLU A 125 31.97 -13.75 -34.50
CA GLU A 125 32.40 -12.96 -35.68
C GLU A 125 31.79 -13.50 -36.98
N GLY A 126 31.44 -14.78 -37.02
CA GLY A 126 30.92 -15.48 -38.16
C GLY A 126 29.51 -15.04 -38.58
N PRO A 127 29.04 -15.58 -39.73
CA PRO A 127 27.69 -15.32 -40.17
C PRO A 127 26.67 -15.98 -39.25
N GLY A 128 25.60 -15.26 -38.93
CA GLY A 128 24.54 -15.75 -38.06
C GLY A 128 23.54 -14.68 -37.73
N SER A 129 22.65 -15.02 -36.83
CA SER A 129 21.67 -14.09 -36.26
C SER A 129 21.54 -14.38 -34.77
N PHE A 130 22.32 -13.69 -33.98
CA PHE A 130 22.43 -13.94 -32.53
C PHE A 130 21.92 -12.78 -31.69
N THR A 131 21.45 -13.10 -30.49
CA THR A 131 21.28 -12.16 -29.40
C THR A 131 22.27 -12.52 -28.29
N PHE A 132 23.07 -11.56 -27.85
CA PHE A 132 23.99 -11.75 -26.76
C PHE A 132 23.60 -10.85 -25.57
N PHE A 133 23.17 -11.45 -24.48
CA PHE A 133 22.97 -10.77 -23.20
C PHE A 133 24.31 -10.63 -22.49
N ALA A 134 25.08 -9.62 -22.87
CA ALA A 134 26.47 -9.46 -22.47
C ALA A 134 26.62 -8.85 -21.07
N PRO A 135 27.22 -9.55 -20.08
CA PRO A 135 27.53 -8.95 -18.81
C PRO A 135 28.49 -7.76 -18.97
N SER A 136 28.19 -6.66 -18.27
CA SER A 136 29.11 -5.51 -18.21
C SER A 136 30.42 -5.87 -17.51
N ASN A 137 31.42 -4.99 -17.61
CA ASN A 137 32.68 -5.20 -16.89
C ASN A 137 32.45 -5.27 -15.38
N GLU A 138 31.54 -4.41 -14.87
CA GLU A 138 31.17 -4.38 -13.45
C GLU A 138 30.43 -5.65 -13.03
N ALA A 139 29.64 -6.26 -13.94
CA ALA A 139 28.96 -7.53 -13.68
C ALA A 139 29.94 -8.68 -13.41
N TRP A 140 31.01 -8.77 -14.19
CA TRP A 140 32.06 -9.74 -13.94
C TRP A 140 32.84 -9.45 -12.67
N ALA A 141 33.14 -8.19 -12.38
CA ALA A 141 33.82 -7.77 -11.15
C ALA A 141 32.99 -7.99 -9.88
N ALA A 142 31.67 -8.11 -10.01
CA ALA A 142 30.77 -8.37 -8.88
C ALA A 142 30.58 -9.86 -8.56
N LEU A 143 31.10 -10.76 -9.40
CA LEU A 143 31.05 -12.19 -9.11
C LEU A 143 31.91 -12.54 -7.89
N PRO A 144 31.44 -13.44 -7.00
CA PRO A 144 32.29 -14.04 -5.98
C PRO A 144 33.54 -14.65 -6.61
N THR A 145 34.68 -14.44 -5.96
CA THR A 145 35.99 -14.89 -6.48
C THR A 145 36.01 -16.39 -6.78
N GLU A 146 35.38 -17.18 -5.93
CA GLU A 146 35.29 -18.64 -6.08
C GLU A 146 34.55 -19.04 -7.37
N ILE A 147 33.47 -18.36 -7.69
CA ILE A 147 32.68 -18.62 -8.92
C ILE A 147 33.49 -18.17 -10.16
N LEU A 148 34.09 -16.99 -10.09
CA LEU A 148 34.91 -16.48 -11.19
C LEU A 148 36.10 -17.40 -11.46
N ASP A 149 36.81 -17.84 -10.41
CA ASP A 149 37.93 -18.74 -10.53
C ASP A 149 37.55 -20.11 -11.10
N ALA A 150 36.40 -20.65 -10.73
CA ALA A 150 35.86 -21.88 -11.32
C ALA A 150 35.63 -21.74 -12.82
N LEU A 151 35.01 -20.61 -13.25
CA LEU A 151 34.74 -20.34 -14.67
C LEU A 151 36.04 -20.17 -15.47
N VAL A 152 37.00 -19.37 -14.97
CA VAL A 152 38.26 -19.07 -15.71
C VAL A 152 39.30 -20.17 -15.63
N SER A 153 39.20 -21.08 -14.68
CA SER A 153 40.07 -22.25 -14.59
C SER A 153 39.69 -23.34 -15.60
N ASN A 154 38.45 -23.38 -16.02
CA ASN A 154 37.92 -24.35 -16.98
C ASN A 154 37.29 -23.66 -18.21
N VAL A 155 38.12 -22.93 -18.95
CA VAL A 155 37.70 -22.03 -20.03
C VAL A 155 36.94 -22.70 -21.15
N ASN A 156 37.31 -23.94 -21.51
CA ASN A 156 36.72 -24.68 -22.65
C ASN A 156 35.43 -25.41 -22.27
N ILE A 157 35.05 -25.46 -21.03
CA ILE A 157 33.82 -26.09 -20.55
C ILE A 157 32.99 -25.08 -19.81
N GLU A 158 33.39 -24.69 -18.60
CA GLU A 158 32.57 -23.86 -17.72
C GLU A 158 32.36 -22.44 -18.27
N LEU A 159 33.44 -21.77 -18.69
CA LEU A 159 33.35 -20.43 -19.25
C LEU A 159 32.60 -20.41 -20.59
N LEU A 160 32.90 -21.38 -21.48
CA LEU A 160 32.22 -21.51 -22.76
C LEU A 160 30.72 -21.76 -22.60
N ASN A 161 30.35 -22.68 -21.71
CA ASN A 161 28.95 -22.98 -21.41
C ASN A 161 28.23 -21.77 -20.79
N ALA A 162 28.89 -21.06 -19.88
CA ALA A 162 28.34 -19.83 -19.31
C ALA A 162 28.10 -18.76 -20.38
N LEU A 163 29.04 -18.55 -21.31
CA LEU A 163 28.87 -17.61 -22.42
C LEU A 163 27.76 -18.03 -23.39
N HIS A 164 27.69 -19.34 -23.77
CA HIS A 164 26.60 -19.86 -24.58
C HIS A 164 25.22 -19.70 -23.89
N TYR A 165 25.15 -19.78 -22.57
CA TYR A 165 23.91 -19.51 -21.84
C TYR A 165 23.45 -18.06 -21.96
N HIS A 166 24.38 -17.11 -22.16
CA HIS A 166 24.06 -15.70 -22.44
C HIS A 166 23.64 -15.43 -23.88
N MET A 167 23.63 -16.44 -24.75
CA MET A 167 23.35 -16.29 -26.16
C MET A 167 22.07 -17.01 -26.59
N VAL A 168 21.37 -16.41 -27.55
CA VAL A 168 20.22 -16.99 -28.24
C VAL A 168 20.49 -16.96 -29.74
N SER A 169 20.25 -18.07 -30.44
CA SER A 169 20.48 -18.22 -31.89
C SER A 169 19.42 -17.52 -32.77
N ARG A 170 18.96 -16.38 -32.30
CA ARG A 170 17.96 -15.53 -32.96
C ARG A 170 18.22 -14.09 -32.63
N ARG A 171 17.98 -13.15 -33.55
CA ARG A 171 18.02 -11.72 -33.30
C ARG A 171 16.74 -11.29 -32.58
N LEU A 172 16.86 -10.73 -31.40
CA LEU A 172 15.75 -10.25 -30.56
C LEU A 172 16.00 -8.80 -30.15
N THR A 173 15.18 -7.90 -30.65
CA THR A 173 15.18 -6.49 -30.18
C THR A 173 14.47 -6.39 -28.82
N SER A 174 14.67 -5.29 -28.10
CA SER A 174 13.98 -5.05 -26.83
C SER A 174 12.44 -5.02 -26.97
N GLU A 175 11.92 -4.76 -28.17
CA GLU A 175 10.47 -4.83 -28.45
C GLU A 175 9.96 -6.27 -28.57
N GLU A 176 10.83 -7.20 -28.97
CA GLU A 176 10.51 -8.63 -29.07
C GLU A 176 10.69 -9.36 -27.73
N LEU A 177 11.47 -8.78 -26.80
CA LEU A 177 11.61 -9.26 -25.43
C LEU A 177 10.34 -8.94 -24.64
N ARG A 178 9.30 -9.77 -24.74
CA ARG A 178 8.01 -9.56 -24.08
C ARG A 178 8.05 -10.06 -22.64
N HIS A 179 7.25 -9.42 -21.79
CA HIS A 179 7.07 -9.91 -20.42
C HIS A 179 6.57 -11.35 -20.38
N GLY A 180 7.22 -12.19 -19.57
CA GLY A 180 6.88 -13.61 -19.43
C GLY A 180 7.34 -14.49 -20.59
N SER A 181 8.04 -13.94 -21.60
CA SER A 181 8.62 -14.77 -22.67
C SER A 181 9.89 -15.47 -22.20
N SER A 182 10.14 -16.64 -22.77
CA SER A 182 11.37 -17.39 -22.58
C SER A 182 11.97 -17.76 -23.95
N PHE A 183 13.29 -17.84 -24.01
CA PHE A 183 14.02 -18.17 -25.22
C PHE A 183 15.06 -19.25 -24.91
N ALA A 184 15.16 -20.26 -25.79
CA ALA A 184 16.20 -21.26 -25.66
C ALA A 184 17.57 -20.60 -25.86
N SER A 185 18.48 -20.80 -24.92
CA SER A 185 19.86 -20.35 -25.01
C SER A 185 20.66 -21.27 -25.94
N MET A 186 21.88 -20.88 -26.27
CA MET A 186 22.82 -21.73 -27.02
C MET A 186 23.51 -22.79 -26.14
N TYR A 187 23.23 -22.81 -24.85
CA TYR A 187 23.70 -23.84 -23.93
C TYR A 187 22.60 -24.87 -23.68
N GLN A 188 22.66 -25.99 -24.42
CA GLN A 188 21.66 -27.05 -24.37
C GLN A 188 20.24 -26.45 -24.59
N ASP A 189 19.23 -26.99 -23.93
CA ASP A 189 17.86 -26.47 -24.02
C ASP A 189 17.48 -25.57 -22.82
N PHE A 190 18.46 -25.05 -22.11
CA PHE A 190 18.19 -24.12 -21.01
C PHE A 190 17.69 -22.78 -21.52
N HIS A 191 16.61 -22.28 -20.91
CA HIS A 191 15.95 -21.05 -21.31
C HIS A 191 16.41 -19.85 -20.50
N VAL A 192 16.39 -18.68 -21.15
CA VAL A 192 16.46 -17.37 -20.50
C VAL A 192 15.06 -16.78 -20.42
N HIS A 193 14.71 -16.18 -19.30
CA HIS A 193 13.38 -15.68 -18.98
C HIS A 193 13.35 -14.16 -18.90
N ILE A 194 12.38 -13.53 -19.56
CA ILE A 194 12.27 -12.08 -19.66
C ILE A 194 11.14 -11.57 -18.79
N HIS A 195 11.43 -10.58 -17.95
CA HIS A 195 10.43 -9.90 -17.12
C HIS A 195 10.49 -8.39 -17.29
N HIS A 196 9.32 -7.76 -17.43
CA HIS A 196 9.14 -6.33 -17.46
C HIS A 196 8.43 -5.87 -16.18
N TYR A 197 8.92 -4.81 -15.60
CA TYR A 197 8.34 -4.25 -14.37
C TYR A 197 7.75 -2.86 -14.62
N SER A 198 6.79 -2.47 -13.79
CA SER A 198 6.03 -1.21 -13.93
C SER A 198 6.91 0.05 -13.88
N ASN A 199 8.11 -0.05 -13.29
CA ASN A 199 9.10 1.01 -13.25
C ASN A 199 9.94 1.15 -14.53
N GLY A 200 9.67 0.32 -15.56
CA GLY A 200 10.38 0.31 -16.84
C GLY A 200 11.67 -0.50 -16.86
N ILE A 201 11.97 -1.23 -15.78
CA ILE A 201 13.09 -2.17 -15.76
C ILE A 201 12.70 -3.42 -16.53
N VAL A 202 13.63 -3.91 -17.34
CA VAL A 202 13.56 -5.20 -18.03
C VAL A 202 14.70 -6.05 -17.52
N THR A 203 14.41 -7.30 -17.21
CA THR A 203 15.41 -8.27 -16.75
C THR A 203 15.41 -9.51 -17.63
N VAL A 204 16.58 -10.12 -17.74
CA VAL A 204 16.77 -11.48 -18.23
C VAL A 204 17.36 -12.31 -17.08
N ASN A 205 16.66 -13.33 -16.63
CA ASN A 205 17.03 -14.10 -15.44
C ASN A 205 17.44 -13.19 -14.24
N CYS A 206 16.64 -12.20 -13.94
CA CYS A 206 16.88 -11.16 -12.94
C CYS A 206 18.12 -10.26 -13.18
N ALA A 207 18.90 -10.47 -14.21
CA ALA A 207 19.89 -9.51 -14.66
C ALA A 207 19.21 -8.35 -15.41
N ARG A 208 19.47 -7.13 -14.99
CA ARG A 208 18.83 -5.94 -15.58
C ARG A 208 19.48 -5.56 -16.90
N LEU A 209 18.68 -5.28 -17.94
CA LEU A 209 19.15 -4.68 -19.17
C LEU A 209 19.55 -3.22 -18.93
N ILE A 210 20.86 -2.94 -19.03
CA ILE A 210 21.41 -1.60 -18.84
C ILE A 210 21.64 -0.84 -20.14
N LYS A 211 22.02 -1.55 -21.21
CA LYS A 211 22.15 -1.01 -22.58
C LYS A 211 21.53 -2.00 -23.58
N PRO A 212 20.22 -1.92 -23.83
CA PRO A 212 19.58 -2.77 -24.84
C PRO A 212 19.87 -2.30 -26.26
N ASP A 213 19.54 -3.13 -27.24
CA ASP A 213 19.50 -2.83 -28.67
C ASP A 213 20.82 -2.28 -29.24
N GLN A 214 21.94 -2.85 -28.84
CA GLN A 214 23.22 -2.55 -29.46
C GLN A 214 23.34 -3.43 -30.72
N HIS A 215 23.01 -2.83 -31.87
CA HIS A 215 22.97 -3.54 -33.15
C HIS A 215 24.36 -3.94 -33.62
N ALA A 216 24.47 -5.16 -34.13
CA ALA A 216 25.64 -5.71 -34.79
C ALA A 216 25.29 -6.24 -36.20
N THR A 217 26.28 -6.44 -37.06
CA THR A 217 26.06 -6.95 -38.44
C THR A 217 25.47 -8.36 -38.46
N ASN A 218 25.82 -9.20 -37.49
CA ASN A 218 25.39 -10.58 -37.33
C ASN A 218 24.51 -10.81 -36.08
N GLY A 219 23.91 -9.77 -35.53
CA GLY A 219 23.01 -9.93 -34.38
C GLY A 219 22.74 -8.66 -33.59
N ILE A 220 22.52 -8.83 -32.31
CA ILE A 220 22.23 -7.75 -31.38
C ILE A 220 22.84 -8.06 -30.00
N VAL A 221 23.37 -7.05 -29.34
CA VAL A 221 23.91 -7.15 -27.98
C VAL A 221 23.02 -6.36 -27.02
N HIS A 222 22.65 -6.97 -25.92
CA HIS A 222 22.00 -6.33 -24.78
C HIS A 222 22.96 -6.40 -23.59
N VAL A 223 23.45 -5.29 -23.10
CA VAL A 223 24.34 -5.28 -21.93
C VAL A 223 23.51 -5.45 -20.68
N VAL A 224 23.93 -6.38 -19.81
CA VAL A 224 23.27 -6.71 -18.54
C VAL A 224 24.16 -6.42 -17.34
N ASP A 225 23.55 -6.18 -16.17
CA ASP A 225 24.25 -5.76 -14.94
C ASP A 225 24.80 -6.90 -14.09
N ARG A 226 24.57 -8.16 -14.49
CA ARG A 226 25.13 -9.33 -13.82
C ARG A 226 25.33 -10.51 -14.77
N VAL A 227 26.19 -11.42 -14.39
CA VAL A 227 26.37 -12.71 -15.06
C VAL A 227 25.17 -13.59 -14.69
N ILE A 228 24.52 -14.17 -15.71
CA ILE A 228 23.42 -15.12 -15.51
C ILE A 228 23.94 -16.56 -15.52
N THR A 229 23.35 -17.40 -14.68
CA THR A 229 23.68 -18.83 -14.58
C THR A 229 22.52 -19.67 -15.07
N ALA A 230 22.82 -20.83 -15.66
CA ALA A 230 21.80 -21.77 -16.11
C ALA A 230 20.96 -22.28 -14.94
N VAL A 231 19.63 -22.29 -15.14
CA VAL A 231 18.65 -22.68 -14.14
C VAL A 231 18.08 -24.03 -14.50
N SER A 232 18.31 -25.04 -13.66
CA SER A 232 17.85 -26.42 -13.87
C SER A 232 16.80 -26.87 -12.86
N ASN A 233 16.83 -26.30 -11.65
CA ASN A 233 15.93 -26.68 -10.56
C ASN A 233 14.72 -25.75 -10.49
N ASN A 234 13.56 -26.30 -10.16
CA ASN A 234 12.39 -25.49 -9.80
C ASN A 234 12.54 -24.95 -8.37
N VAL A 235 11.64 -24.05 -7.94
CA VAL A 235 11.71 -23.44 -6.60
C VAL A 235 11.56 -24.47 -5.48
N HIS A 236 10.78 -25.54 -5.68
CA HIS A 236 10.66 -26.61 -4.70
C HIS A 236 11.99 -27.34 -4.50
N MET A 237 12.66 -27.75 -5.59
CA MET A 237 13.97 -28.40 -5.52
C MET A 237 15.03 -27.52 -4.86
N LEU A 238 15.00 -26.20 -5.10
CA LEU A 238 15.91 -25.26 -4.45
C LEU A 238 15.71 -25.22 -2.92
N ILE A 239 14.45 -25.27 -2.48
CA ILE A 239 14.13 -25.32 -1.03
C ILE A 239 14.52 -26.69 -0.44
N ASP A 240 14.34 -27.76 -1.21
CA ASP A 240 14.57 -29.14 -0.74
C ASP A 240 16.05 -29.45 -0.48
N VAL A 241 16.96 -28.85 -1.24
CA VAL A 241 18.40 -29.09 -1.13
C VAL A 241 19.13 -28.12 -0.21
N ASP A 242 18.46 -27.08 0.30
CA ASP A 242 19.10 -26.05 1.12
C ASP A 242 18.86 -26.29 2.61
N ASP A 243 19.95 -26.54 3.34
CA ASP A 243 19.90 -26.82 4.78
C ASP A 243 19.39 -25.62 5.61
N ASP A 244 19.59 -24.38 5.13
CA ASP A 244 19.09 -23.16 5.79
C ASP A 244 17.54 -23.05 5.72
N LEU A 245 16.88 -23.85 4.88
CA LEU A 245 15.44 -23.84 4.65
C LEU A 245 14.73 -25.13 5.14
N GLU A 246 15.35 -25.94 5.97
CA GLU A 246 14.80 -27.22 6.43
C GLU A 246 13.44 -27.07 7.11
N THR A 247 13.30 -26.06 7.97
CA THR A 247 12.03 -25.78 8.66
C THR A 247 10.93 -25.36 7.68
N LEU A 248 11.27 -24.50 6.70
CA LEU A 248 10.35 -24.09 5.64
C LEU A 248 9.91 -25.28 4.77
N ARG A 249 10.84 -26.14 4.37
CA ARG A 249 10.59 -27.37 3.62
C ARG A 249 9.57 -28.26 4.34
N THR A 250 9.80 -28.51 5.62
CA THR A 250 8.91 -29.31 6.46
C THR A 250 7.51 -28.69 6.58
N ALA A 251 7.45 -27.37 6.78
CA ALA A 251 6.19 -26.64 6.86
C ALA A 251 5.41 -26.68 5.54
N MET A 252 6.08 -26.51 4.39
CA MET A 252 5.45 -26.55 3.07
C MET A 252 4.89 -27.96 2.75
N ALA A 253 5.62 -29.02 3.11
CA ALA A 253 5.12 -30.39 2.97
C ALA A 253 3.88 -30.64 3.84
N ALA A 254 3.89 -30.20 5.10
CA ALA A 254 2.75 -30.31 6.00
C ALA A 254 1.51 -29.53 5.51
N ALA A 255 1.70 -28.39 4.85
CA ALA A 255 0.62 -27.58 4.28
C ALA A 255 0.12 -28.09 2.92
N GLY A 256 0.78 -29.09 2.32
CA GLY A 256 0.44 -29.63 1.00
C GLY A 256 0.72 -28.67 -0.16
N LEU A 257 1.73 -27.79 -0.05
CA LEU A 257 2.10 -26.82 -1.07
C LEU A 257 3.16 -27.34 -2.05
N THR A 258 3.77 -28.48 -1.78
CA THR A 258 4.85 -29.07 -2.58
C THR A 258 4.46 -29.21 -4.05
N THR A 259 3.31 -29.85 -4.32
CA THR A 259 2.85 -30.09 -5.71
C THR A 259 2.64 -28.80 -6.49
N MET A 260 2.14 -27.74 -5.84
CA MET A 260 1.97 -26.44 -6.49
C MET A 260 3.32 -25.85 -6.94
N LEU A 261 4.34 -25.96 -6.10
CA LEU A 261 5.68 -25.41 -6.36
C LEU A 261 6.51 -26.25 -7.34
N GLU A 262 6.08 -27.48 -7.65
CA GLU A 262 6.67 -28.34 -8.68
C GLU A 262 6.12 -28.03 -10.08
N THR A 263 4.92 -27.43 -10.17
CA THR A 263 4.27 -27.15 -11.46
C THR A 263 4.82 -25.89 -12.12
N ASP A 264 4.56 -25.75 -13.42
CA ASP A 264 4.86 -24.54 -14.17
C ASP A 264 4.15 -23.33 -13.56
N GLY A 265 4.88 -22.26 -13.37
CA GLY A 265 4.37 -21.03 -12.77
C GLY A 265 5.41 -19.91 -12.79
N GLN A 266 5.07 -18.80 -12.16
CA GLN A 266 5.98 -17.67 -11.96
C GLN A 266 5.83 -17.20 -10.50
N TYR A 267 6.50 -17.90 -9.59
CA TYR A 267 6.39 -17.61 -8.16
C TYR A 267 7.53 -16.72 -7.66
N THR A 268 7.23 -15.90 -6.67
CA THR A 268 8.26 -15.30 -5.81
C THR A 268 8.04 -15.84 -4.40
N ILE A 269 9.07 -16.43 -3.82
CA ILE A 269 9.02 -16.99 -2.47
C ILE A 269 9.96 -16.17 -1.59
N PHE A 270 9.41 -15.52 -0.58
CA PHE A 270 10.18 -14.95 0.51
C PHE A 270 10.39 -16.04 1.56
N ALA A 271 11.53 -16.70 1.48
CA ALA A 271 11.86 -17.91 2.25
C ALA A 271 12.45 -17.54 3.62
N PRO A 272 11.71 -17.72 4.74
CA PRO A 272 12.30 -17.57 6.07
C PRO A 272 13.33 -18.66 6.31
N THR A 273 14.51 -18.27 6.77
CA THR A 273 15.55 -19.20 7.19
C THR A 273 15.17 -19.91 8.49
N ASN A 274 15.87 -20.99 8.84
CA ASN A 274 15.67 -21.65 10.13
C ASN A 274 15.77 -20.66 11.29
N ASP A 275 16.78 -19.77 11.27
CA ASP A 275 16.96 -18.71 12.28
C ASP A 275 15.75 -17.76 12.37
N ALA A 276 15.05 -17.53 11.26
CA ALA A 276 13.84 -16.69 11.26
C ALA A 276 12.69 -17.36 12.02
N PHE A 277 12.55 -18.66 11.92
CA PHE A 277 11.56 -19.44 12.69
C PHE A 277 11.92 -19.48 14.19
N GLU A 278 13.21 -19.60 14.54
CA GLU A 278 13.68 -19.64 15.93
C GLU A 278 13.42 -18.34 16.70
N LYS A 279 13.26 -17.20 16.01
CA LYS A 279 12.91 -15.92 16.64
C LYS A 279 11.48 -15.86 17.15
N ILE A 280 10.61 -16.74 16.68
CA ILE A 280 9.20 -16.76 17.08
C ILE A 280 9.05 -17.52 18.41
N PRO A 281 8.25 -17.00 19.36
CA PRO A 281 7.94 -17.74 20.60
C PRO A 281 7.44 -19.15 20.29
N GLN A 282 7.97 -20.14 20.98
CA GLN A 282 7.69 -21.55 20.70
C GLN A 282 6.21 -21.89 20.78
N GLU A 283 5.48 -21.23 21.67
CA GLU A 283 4.04 -21.43 21.82
C GLU A 283 3.27 -20.97 20.58
N THR A 284 3.58 -19.76 20.06
CA THR A 284 3.01 -19.22 18.82
C THR A 284 3.35 -20.11 17.62
N LEU A 285 4.60 -20.53 17.50
CA LEU A 285 5.05 -21.38 16.41
C LEU A 285 4.33 -22.73 16.42
N ASN A 286 4.28 -23.40 17.58
CA ASN A 286 3.58 -24.70 17.73
C ASN A 286 2.09 -24.57 17.42
N ARG A 287 1.45 -23.49 17.84
CA ARG A 287 0.03 -23.22 17.53
C ARG A 287 -0.19 -23.12 16.02
N ILE A 288 0.63 -22.32 15.31
CA ILE A 288 0.49 -22.12 13.86
C ILE A 288 0.79 -23.42 13.10
N LEU A 289 1.86 -24.13 13.46
CA LEU A 289 2.23 -25.39 12.80
C LEU A 289 1.21 -26.51 13.07
N GLY A 290 0.52 -26.46 14.21
CA GLY A 290 -0.52 -27.41 14.57
C GLY A 290 -1.90 -27.12 13.95
N ASP A 291 -2.11 -25.93 13.37
CA ASP A 291 -3.37 -25.53 12.70
C ASP A 291 -3.17 -25.49 11.18
N PRO A 292 -3.73 -26.45 10.42
CA PRO A 292 -3.53 -26.51 8.95
C PRO A 292 -3.98 -25.24 8.21
N VAL A 293 -4.97 -24.52 8.72
CA VAL A 293 -5.46 -23.27 8.10
C VAL A 293 -4.47 -22.14 8.36
N ALA A 294 -4.05 -21.95 9.60
CA ALA A 294 -3.08 -20.93 9.97
C ALA A 294 -1.73 -21.18 9.28
N LEU A 295 -1.27 -22.42 9.20
CA LEU A 295 -0.05 -22.80 8.51
C LEU A 295 -0.12 -22.49 7.01
N ARG A 296 -1.21 -22.84 6.35
CA ARG A 296 -1.40 -22.54 4.92
C ARG A 296 -1.46 -21.04 4.67
N ASP A 297 -2.15 -20.27 5.49
CA ASP A 297 -2.22 -18.82 5.40
C ASP A 297 -0.84 -18.18 5.60
N LEU A 298 -0.10 -18.66 6.59
CA LEU A 298 1.29 -18.23 6.85
C LEU A 298 2.16 -18.42 5.60
N LEU A 299 2.16 -19.62 5.03
CA LEU A 299 3.02 -19.93 3.89
C LEU A 299 2.57 -19.21 2.62
N ASN A 300 1.27 -19.15 2.35
CA ASN A 300 0.73 -18.38 1.23
C ASN A 300 1.02 -16.88 1.32
N TYR A 301 1.19 -16.34 2.52
CA TYR A 301 1.60 -14.95 2.74
C TYR A 301 3.05 -14.67 2.33
N HIS A 302 3.89 -15.70 2.25
CA HIS A 302 5.26 -15.60 1.78
C HIS A 302 5.42 -15.83 0.26
N ILE A 303 4.33 -16.10 -0.46
CA ILE A 303 4.38 -16.46 -1.87
C ILE A 303 3.58 -15.44 -2.70
N LEU A 304 4.22 -14.91 -3.76
CA LEU A 304 3.57 -14.09 -4.79
C LEU A 304 3.33 -14.93 -6.04
N ASN A 305 2.22 -14.68 -6.74
CA ASN A 305 1.85 -15.32 -8.01
C ASN A 305 2.43 -14.58 -9.23
N HIS A 306 3.62 -14.04 -9.11
CA HIS A 306 4.39 -13.43 -10.19
C HIS A 306 5.86 -13.36 -9.80
N MET A 307 6.73 -13.26 -10.79
CA MET A 307 8.17 -13.21 -10.55
C MET A 307 8.63 -11.78 -10.25
N GLN A 308 9.21 -11.57 -9.08
CA GLN A 308 9.69 -10.28 -8.60
C GLN A 308 11.19 -10.34 -8.31
N CYS A 309 12.01 -9.90 -9.27
CA CYS A 309 13.45 -9.79 -9.07
C CYS A 309 13.81 -8.58 -8.18
N ALA A 310 14.90 -8.69 -7.43
CA ALA A 310 15.34 -7.64 -6.50
C ALA A 310 15.59 -6.28 -7.20
N GLU A 311 16.15 -6.29 -8.39
CA GLU A 311 16.46 -5.06 -9.13
C GLU A 311 15.22 -4.30 -9.64
N SER A 312 14.06 -4.93 -9.67
CA SER A 312 12.79 -4.28 -10.05
C SER A 312 12.21 -3.40 -8.93
N ILE A 313 12.70 -3.52 -7.70
CA ILE A 313 12.18 -2.85 -6.52
C ILE A 313 12.96 -1.54 -6.32
N VAL A 314 12.30 -0.41 -6.58
CA VAL A 314 12.89 0.93 -6.43
C VAL A 314 12.26 1.76 -5.32
N SER A 315 11.08 1.38 -4.85
CA SER A 315 10.36 2.02 -3.74
C SER A 315 9.28 1.05 -3.24
N GLY A 316 8.70 1.32 -2.08
CA GLY A 316 7.62 0.50 -1.52
C GLY A 316 6.58 0.14 -2.58
N THR A 317 6.42 -1.15 -2.83
CA THR A 317 5.50 -1.68 -3.84
C THR A 317 4.59 -2.68 -3.14
N PRO A 318 3.28 -2.43 -3.11
CA PRO A 318 2.32 -3.39 -2.58
C PRO A 318 2.20 -4.57 -3.56
N MET A 319 2.34 -5.78 -3.05
CA MET A 319 2.23 -7.03 -3.81
C MET A 319 1.17 -7.92 -3.17
N GLU A 320 0.25 -8.41 -3.97
CA GLU A 320 -0.76 -9.37 -3.51
C GLU A 320 -0.13 -10.74 -3.36
N THR A 321 -0.28 -11.33 -2.17
CA THR A 321 0.20 -12.67 -1.85
C THR A 321 -0.82 -13.73 -2.23
N LEU A 322 -0.43 -15.00 -2.26
CA LEU A 322 -1.39 -16.10 -2.45
C LEU A 322 -2.40 -16.23 -1.31
N GLN A 323 -2.12 -15.66 -0.14
CA GLN A 323 -3.05 -15.57 0.97
C GLN A 323 -4.16 -14.52 0.70
N GLY A 324 -3.99 -13.62 -0.26
CA GLY A 324 -4.96 -12.59 -0.65
C GLY A 324 -4.77 -11.24 0.03
N THR A 325 -3.84 -11.12 0.97
CA THR A 325 -3.46 -9.82 1.56
C THR A 325 -2.18 -9.28 0.95
N VAL A 326 -1.97 -7.99 1.13
CA VAL A 326 -0.85 -7.27 0.53
C VAL A 326 0.39 -7.37 1.41
N LEU A 327 1.51 -7.71 0.78
CA LEU A 327 2.85 -7.61 1.33
C LEU A 327 3.51 -6.37 0.70
N GLU A 328 4.00 -5.45 1.51
CA GLU A 328 4.73 -4.30 1.01
C GLU A 328 6.21 -4.65 0.83
N VAL A 329 6.63 -4.75 -0.43
CA VAL A 329 8.02 -4.99 -0.80
C VAL A 329 8.68 -3.66 -1.08
N GLY A 330 9.67 -3.32 -0.30
CA GLY A 330 10.38 -2.06 -0.37
C GLY A 330 11.89 -2.23 -0.39
N CYS A 331 12.60 -1.12 -0.29
CA CYS A 331 14.05 -1.12 -0.15
C CYS A 331 14.50 0.05 0.73
N ASP A 332 15.54 -0.18 1.50
CA ASP A 332 16.29 0.83 2.22
C ASP A 332 17.76 0.76 1.78
N GLY A 333 18.14 1.70 0.93
CA GLY A 333 19.45 1.69 0.30
C GLY A 333 19.64 0.46 -0.61
N ASP A 334 20.54 -0.44 -0.23
CA ASP A 334 20.82 -1.69 -0.96
C ASP A 334 20.07 -2.90 -0.38
N GLN A 335 19.36 -2.70 0.73
CA GLN A 335 18.56 -3.74 1.38
C GLN A 335 17.14 -3.76 0.86
N MET A 336 16.66 -4.93 0.48
CA MET A 336 15.24 -5.18 0.23
C MET A 336 14.55 -5.42 1.57
N THR A 337 13.41 -4.76 1.79
CA THR A 337 12.63 -4.89 3.02
C THR A 337 11.22 -5.39 2.71
N LEU A 338 10.63 -6.08 3.68
CA LEU A 338 9.25 -6.54 3.64
C LEU A 338 8.48 -5.95 4.82
N ASN A 339 7.36 -5.29 4.54
CA ASN A 339 6.56 -4.55 5.52
C ASN A 339 7.40 -3.59 6.39
N GLY A 340 8.50 -3.09 5.84
CA GLY A 340 9.43 -2.19 6.53
C GLY A 340 10.24 -2.82 7.68
N LYS A 341 10.16 -4.14 7.89
CA LYS A 341 10.78 -4.85 9.02
C LYS A 341 11.74 -5.96 8.59
N ALA A 342 11.21 -6.98 7.91
CA ALA A 342 12.02 -8.13 7.50
C ALA A 342 13.03 -7.72 6.43
N ILE A 343 14.27 -8.20 6.54
CA ILE A 343 15.36 -7.90 5.62
C ILE A 343 15.62 -9.14 4.77
N VAL A 344 15.75 -8.91 3.47
CA VAL A 344 16.17 -9.94 2.53
C VAL A 344 17.70 -10.09 2.60
N THR A 345 18.14 -11.25 3.03
CA THR A 345 19.56 -11.56 3.25
C THR A 345 20.24 -12.08 1.98
N LYS A 346 19.57 -12.95 1.23
CA LYS A 346 20.05 -13.53 -0.03
C LYS A 346 18.99 -13.35 -1.11
N LYS A 347 19.37 -12.75 -2.24
CA LYS A 347 18.44 -12.30 -3.29
C LYS A 347 18.54 -13.18 -4.53
N ASP A 348 17.44 -13.24 -5.30
CA ASP A 348 17.42 -13.72 -6.69
C ASP A 348 17.96 -15.15 -6.88
N GLN A 349 17.60 -16.08 -5.99
CA GLN A 349 17.86 -17.50 -6.25
C GLN A 349 16.81 -18.00 -7.24
N LEU A 350 17.23 -18.17 -8.49
CA LEU A 350 16.34 -18.49 -9.59
C LEU A 350 16.04 -19.98 -9.67
N GLY A 351 14.76 -20.30 -9.77
CA GLY A 351 14.24 -21.58 -10.22
C GLY A 351 13.59 -21.47 -11.60
N THR A 352 13.34 -22.58 -12.26
CA THR A 352 12.70 -22.63 -13.59
C THR A 352 11.29 -22.05 -13.58
N ASN A 353 10.61 -22.06 -12.44
CA ASN A 353 9.24 -21.60 -12.25
C ASN A 353 9.11 -20.47 -11.21
N GLY A 354 10.20 -19.80 -10.84
CA GLY A 354 10.14 -18.69 -9.89
C GLY A 354 11.47 -18.23 -9.34
N VAL A 355 11.42 -17.38 -8.33
CA VAL A 355 12.57 -16.81 -7.64
C VAL A 355 12.40 -16.90 -6.13
N ILE A 356 13.47 -17.18 -5.42
CA ILE A 356 13.51 -17.23 -3.95
C ILE A 356 14.35 -16.08 -3.42
N HIS A 357 13.82 -15.38 -2.43
CA HIS A 357 14.55 -14.40 -1.61
C HIS A 357 14.53 -14.86 -0.17
N TYR A 358 15.69 -15.01 0.44
CA TYR A 358 15.83 -15.44 1.84
C TYR A 358 15.59 -14.27 2.77
N ILE A 359 14.79 -14.48 3.80
CA ILE A 359 14.45 -13.47 4.77
C ILE A 359 14.83 -13.89 6.18
N ASN A 360 15.20 -12.90 7.00
CA ASN A 360 15.67 -13.09 8.37
C ASN A 360 14.56 -13.09 9.42
N GLU A 361 13.29 -12.90 9.03
CA GLU A 361 12.13 -12.89 9.92
C GLU A 361 10.95 -13.63 9.30
N LEU A 362 10.18 -14.31 10.13
CA LEU A 362 8.92 -14.94 9.73
C LEU A 362 7.82 -13.87 9.68
N LEU A 363 7.12 -13.77 8.55
CA LEU A 363 6.00 -12.85 8.36
C LEU A 363 4.69 -13.54 8.72
N ILE A 364 4.08 -13.17 9.83
CA ILE A 364 2.83 -13.78 10.29
C ILE A 364 1.67 -12.89 9.83
N PRO A 365 0.79 -13.36 8.91
CA PRO A 365 -0.40 -12.62 8.51
C PRO A 365 -1.41 -12.55 9.65
N ASP A 366 -2.25 -11.53 9.64
CA ASP A 366 -3.26 -11.38 10.69
C ASP A 366 -4.20 -12.59 10.78
N SER A 367 -4.52 -13.22 9.65
CA SER A 367 -5.35 -14.44 9.60
C SER A 367 -4.77 -15.67 10.31
N ALA A 368 -3.49 -15.65 10.66
CA ALA A 368 -2.82 -16.69 11.44
C ALA A 368 -2.62 -16.31 12.93
N LYS A 369 -3.00 -15.09 13.32
CA LYS A 369 -2.83 -14.56 14.68
C LYS A 369 -4.07 -14.78 15.54
N VAL A 370 -3.86 -14.96 16.85
CA VAL A 370 -4.90 -14.84 17.87
C VAL A 370 -5.11 -13.37 18.25
N LEU A 371 -6.16 -13.08 19.00
CA LEU A 371 -6.56 -11.70 19.30
C LEU A 371 -5.49 -10.93 20.06
N LEU A 372 -4.80 -11.55 21.00
CA LEU A 372 -3.67 -10.93 21.72
C LEU A 372 -2.53 -10.51 20.78
N GLU A 373 -2.18 -11.38 19.83
CA GLU A 373 -1.13 -11.11 18.83
C GLU A 373 -1.55 -10.00 17.84
N LEU A 374 -2.86 -9.89 17.52
CA LEU A 374 -3.38 -8.77 16.73
C LEU A 374 -3.23 -7.43 17.45
N ALA A 375 -3.31 -7.47 18.78
CA ALA A 375 -3.24 -6.30 19.66
C ALA A 375 -1.79 -5.92 20.06
N GLU A 376 -0.76 -6.61 19.58
CA GLU A 376 0.66 -6.25 19.73
C GLU A 376 1.06 -5.01 18.93
N ASP A 377 0.14 -4.06 18.76
CA ASP A 377 0.37 -2.80 18.08
C ASP A 377 0.63 -1.70 19.12
N SER A 378 1.73 -0.98 18.97
CA SER A 378 2.11 0.11 19.88
C SER A 378 1.05 1.21 19.99
N SER A 379 0.14 1.31 19.04
CA SER A 379 -0.94 2.31 19.04
C SER A 379 -2.12 1.97 19.96
N VAL A 380 -2.21 0.73 20.46
CA VAL A 380 -3.30 0.21 21.30
C VAL A 380 -2.79 -0.48 22.58
N ALA A 381 -1.56 -0.17 22.96
CA ALA A 381 -0.89 -0.80 24.11
C ALA A 381 -1.65 -0.59 25.44
N THR A 382 -2.21 0.59 25.66
CA THR A 382 -3.00 0.91 26.85
C THR A 382 -4.26 0.04 26.94
N ALA A 383 -5.02 -0.06 25.85
CA ALA A 383 -6.22 -0.88 25.81
C ALA A 383 -5.89 -2.37 26.05
N THR A 384 -4.89 -2.89 25.37
CA THR A 384 -4.45 -4.30 25.52
C THR A 384 -4.07 -4.61 26.97
N LYS A 385 -3.30 -3.72 27.62
CA LYS A 385 -2.94 -3.86 29.03
C LYS A 385 -4.18 -3.92 29.92
N LEU A 386 -5.16 -3.04 29.70
CA LEU A 386 -6.40 -3.01 30.48
C LEU A 386 -7.23 -4.28 30.31
N PHE A 387 -7.28 -4.86 29.09
CA PHE A 387 -7.95 -6.15 28.87
C PHE A 387 -7.28 -7.28 29.66
N VAL A 388 -5.95 -7.33 29.66
CA VAL A 388 -5.19 -8.33 30.43
C VAL A 388 -5.41 -8.13 31.95
N GLU A 389 -5.34 -6.90 32.44
CA GLU A 389 -5.58 -6.57 33.86
C GLU A 389 -7.03 -6.88 34.29
N ALA A 390 -7.99 -6.80 33.38
CA ALA A 390 -9.38 -7.18 33.62
C ALA A 390 -9.61 -8.70 33.65
N GLY A 391 -8.55 -9.52 33.47
CA GLY A 391 -8.63 -10.98 33.52
C GLY A 391 -9.17 -11.63 32.24
N LEU A 392 -9.17 -10.92 31.11
CA LEU A 392 -9.70 -11.41 29.83
C LEU A 392 -8.65 -12.13 28.98
N SER A 393 -7.46 -12.41 29.51
CA SER A 393 -6.35 -13.04 28.79
C SER A 393 -6.74 -14.36 28.12
N SER A 394 -7.57 -15.18 28.75
CA SER A 394 -8.06 -16.45 28.20
C SER A 394 -8.90 -16.27 26.93
N HIS A 395 -9.69 -15.20 26.86
CA HIS A 395 -10.47 -14.85 25.66
C HIS A 395 -9.58 -14.31 24.54
N LEU A 396 -8.51 -13.59 24.89
CA LEU A 396 -7.58 -13.00 23.93
C LEU A 396 -6.67 -14.06 23.26
N THR A 397 -6.38 -15.14 23.95
CA THR A 397 -5.54 -16.27 23.43
C THR A 397 -6.36 -17.47 22.97
N GLY A 398 -7.67 -17.45 23.20
CA GLY A 398 -8.58 -18.55 22.88
C GLY A 398 -8.95 -18.64 21.39
N SER A 399 -9.73 -19.68 21.09
CA SER A 399 -10.28 -19.93 19.73
C SER A 399 -11.74 -19.47 19.58
N GLU A 400 -12.20 -18.59 20.46
CA GLU A 400 -13.56 -18.06 20.44
C GLU A 400 -13.72 -17.02 19.32
N ALA A 401 -14.91 -17.03 18.69
CA ALA A 401 -15.27 -16.03 17.69
C ALA A 401 -15.69 -14.74 18.39
N LEU A 402 -14.75 -13.79 18.52
CA LEU A 402 -14.94 -12.53 19.22
C LEU A 402 -14.56 -11.34 18.33
N THR A 403 -15.14 -10.18 18.63
CA THR A 403 -14.69 -8.89 18.08
C THR A 403 -14.21 -7.99 19.21
N MET A 404 -12.95 -7.60 19.17
CA MET A 404 -12.35 -6.69 20.13
C MET A 404 -12.43 -5.25 19.61
N LEU A 405 -13.09 -4.39 20.36
CA LEU A 405 -13.15 -2.95 20.10
C LEU A 405 -12.04 -2.25 20.89
N THR A 406 -10.98 -1.84 20.22
CA THR A 406 -9.73 -1.41 20.85
C THR A 406 -9.52 0.08 20.64
N PRO A 407 -9.69 0.93 21.69
CA PRO A 407 -9.37 2.34 21.58
C PRO A 407 -7.87 2.58 21.37
N LEU A 408 -7.56 3.56 20.52
CA LEU A 408 -6.19 4.06 20.37
C LEU A 408 -5.68 4.64 21.70
N ASP A 409 -4.37 4.58 21.93
CA ASP A 409 -3.74 5.16 23.13
C ASP A 409 -4.06 6.65 23.31
N ASP A 410 -4.18 7.37 22.19
CA ASP A 410 -4.60 8.78 22.20
C ASP A 410 -6.03 9.00 22.74
N ALA A 411 -6.90 8.00 22.63
CA ALA A 411 -8.27 8.06 23.14
C ALA A 411 -8.35 8.12 24.67
N PHE A 412 -7.30 7.66 25.36
CA PHE A 412 -7.22 7.67 26.83
C PHE A 412 -6.69 9.00 27.40
N LYS A 413 -6.19 9.90 26.56
CA LYS A 413 -5.69 11.22 27.01
C LYS A 413 -6.86 12.09 27.47
N GLY A 414 -6.94 12.35 28.76
CA GLY A 414 -7.96 13.19 29.35
C GLY A 414 -9.25 12.50 29.82
N SER A 415 -9.32 11.18 29.71
CA SER A 415 -10.46 10.39 30.20
C SER A 415 -10.13 9.71 31.52
N PHE A 416 -11.03 9.85 32.52
CA PHE A 416 -11.00 8.98 33.70
C PHE A 416 -11.50 7.60 33.31
N ILE A 417 -10.62 6.61 33.40
CA ILE A 417 -10.90 5.24 32.98
C ILE A 417 -11.78 4.57 34.04
N SER A 418 -13.03 4.31 33.71
CA SER A 418 -13.81 3.30 34.42
C SER A 418 -13.60 1.95 33.71
N PRO A 419 -13.32 0.84 34.43
CA PRO A 419 -13.11 -0.48 33.84
C PRO A 419 -14.31 -1.01 33.02
N CYS A 420 -15.48 -0.38 33.13
CA CYS A 420 -16.71 -0.80 32.44
C CYS A 420 -16.78 -0.45 30.94
N GLY A 421 -15.79 0.24 30.36
CA GLY A 421 -15.82 0.68 28.95
C GLY A 421 -15.20 -0.27 27.93
N LEU A 422 -14.73 -1.44 28.36
CA LEU A 422 -14.12 -2.41 27.47
C LEU A 422 -15.18 -3.45 27.06
N SER A 423 -15.46 -3.54 25.77
CA SER A 423 -16.43 -4.51 25.25
C SER A 423 -15.82 -5.38 24.17
N THR A 424 -16.03 -6.68 24.32
CA THR A 424 -15.77 -7.66 23.29
C THR A 424 -17.12 -8.19 22.81
N ASP A 425 -17.39 -8.12 21.51
CA ASP A 425 -18.59 -8.73 20.93
C ASP A 425 -18.42 -10.26 20.87
N THR A 426 -19.52 -11.00 21.02
CA THR A 426 -19.55 -12.47 21.00
C THR A 426 -19.42 -13.08 19.59
N GLN A 427 -19.15 -12.28 18.56
CA GLN A 427 -19.01 -12.73 17.18
C GLN A 427 -17.77 -12.12 16.52
N SER A 428 -17.13 -12.89 15.63
CA SER A 428 -16.10 -12.34 14.76
C SER A 428 -16.75 -11.56 13.60
N LEU A 429 -16.65 -10.24 13.65
CA LEU A 429 -17.28 -9.34 12.70
C LEU A 429 -16.26 -8.73 11.74
N SER A 430 -16.71 -8.36 10.55
CA SER A 430 -15.97 -7.48 9.64
C SER A 430 -16.70 -6.14 9.54
N SER A 431 -15.95 -5.04 9.46
CA SER A 431 -16.54 -3.70 9.28
C SER A 431 -17.43 -3.59 8.04
N LYS A 432 -17.16 -4.43 7.01
CA LYS A 432 -17.96 -4.52 5.78
C LYS A 432 -19.32 -5.17 5.98
N SER A 433 -19.50 -5.96 7.03
CA SER A 433 -20.76 -6.64 7.34
C SER A 433 -21.67 -5.84 8.27
N LEU A 434 -21.16 -4.76 8.85
CA LEU A 434 -21.92 -3.92 9.78
C LEU A 434 -22.87 -2.98 9.04
N TYR A 435 -24.09 -2.84 9.55
CA TYR A 435 -25.11 -1.96 8.98
C TYR A 435 -25.69 -0.99 10.02
N HIS A 436 -26.25 0.10 9.56
CA HIS A 436 -26.82 1.15 10.41
C HIS A 436 -27.99 0.62 11.26
N GLY A 437 -27.94 0.85 12.57
CA GLY A 437 -28.95 0.38 13.51
C GLY A 437 -28.77 -1.07 13.99
N GLN A 438 -27.71 -1.76 13.58
CA GLN A 438 -27.35 -3.06 14.12
C GLN A 438 -27.02 -2.92 15.61
N GLU A 439 -27.45 -3.88 16.42
CA GLU A 439 -27.05 -4.00 17.83
C GLU A 439 -26.01 -5.11 17.97
N LEU A 440 -24.92 -4.83 18.65
CA LEU A 440 -23.86 -5.75 19.01
C LEU A 440 -23.97 -6.09 20.49
N GLU A 441 -23.90 -7.37 20.84
CA GLU A 441 -23.98 -7.81 22.22
C GLU A 441 -22.58 -8.08 22.76
N THR A 442 -22.23 -7.43 23.86
CA THR A 442 -20.93 -7.60 24.53
C THR A 442 -20.89 -8.82 25.41
N LEU A 443 -19.69 -9.30 25.79
CA LEU A 443 -19.52 -10.39 26.78
C LEU A 443 -20.20 -10.08 28.13
N GLY A 444 -20.36 -8.81 28.48
CA GLY A 444 -21.07 -8.37 29.66
C GLY A 444 -22.60 -8.24 29.50
N GLY A 445 -23.16 -8.62 28.34
CA GLY A 445 -24.60 -8.54 28.06
C GLY A 445 -25.11 -7.13 27.73
N LEU A 446 -24.22 -6.16 27.52
CA LEU A 446 -24.60 -4.83 27.06
C LEU A 446 -24.78 -4.83 25.54
N LYS A 447 -25.73 -4.00 25.08
CA LYS A 447 -25.96 -3.79 23.65
C LYS A 447 -25.33 -2.47 23.20
N LEU A 448 -24.57 -2.52 22.11
CA LEU A 448 -23.94 -1.39 21.45
C LEU A 448 -24.56 -1.21 20.08
N ARG A 449 -24.84 0.06 19.70
CA ARG A 449 -25.47 0.38 18.41
C ARG A 449 -24.42 0.76 17.38
N VAL A 450 -24.64 0.31 16.16
CA VAL A 450 -23.81 0.61 14.99
C VAL A 450 -24.41 1.79 14.22
N PHE A 451 -23.61 2.79 13.91
CA PHE A 451 -23.98 3.95 13.10
C PHE A 451 -23.11 4.03 11.85
N VAL A 452 -23.75 3.91 10.68
CA VAL A 452 -23.07 4.07 9.38
C VAL A 452 -23.37 5.48 8.86
N TYR A 453 -22.34 6.30 8.76
CA TYR A 453 -22.35 7.61 8.15
C TYR A 453 -21.66 7.57 6.78
N ARG A 454 -21.79 8.63 5.99
CA ARG A 454 -21.23 8.66 4.63
C ARG A 454 -19.74 8.32 4.57
N ASN A 455 -18.97 8.75 5.56
CA ASN A 455 -17.51 8.61 5.58
C ASN A 455 -16.99 7.82 6.78
N ASN A 456 -17.84 7.49 7.75
CA ASN A 456 -17.42 6.86 9.00
C ASN A 456 -18.38 5.78 9.44
N LEU A 457 -17.83 4.74 10.04
CA LEU A 457 -18.54 3.68 10.74
C LEU A 457 -18.24 3.85 12.23
N CYS A 458 -19.28 3.98 13.05
CA CYS A 458 -19.14 4.22 14.48
C CYS A 458 -19.94 3.20 15.28
N ILE A 459 -19.42 2.86 16.45
CA ILE A 459 -20.08 2.02 17.46
C ILE A 459 -20.26 2.89 18.68
N GLU A 460 -21.50 3.18 19.06
CA GLU A 460 -21.85 4.21 20.03
C GLU A 460 -21.11 5.53 19.70
N ASN A 461 -20.37 6.09 20.66
CA ASN A 461 -19.61 7.32 20.52
C ASN A 461 -18.26 7.19 19.79
N ALA A 462 -17.79 5.97 19.55
CA ALA A 462 -16.46 5.69 19.01
C ALA A 462 -16.53 5.25 17.54
N CYS A 463 -15.71 5.86 16.68
CA CYS A 463 -15.69 5.54 15.27
C CYS A 463 -14.44 4.73 14.91
N ILE A 464 -14.56 3.86 13.90
CA ILE A 464 -13.45 3.03 13.44
C ILE A 464 -12.36 3.94 12.88
N ALA A 465 -11.16 3.84 13.46
CA ALA A 465 -10.01 4.68 13.12
C ALA A 465 -9.09 4.06 12.07
N ALA A 466 -9.07 2.73 11.96
CA ALA A 466 -8.25 1.98 11.02
C ALA A 466 -9.02 0.78 10.47
N HIS A 467 -8.45 0.13 9.45
CA HIS A 467 -9.01 -1.11 8.92
C HIS A 467 -9.06 -2.19 10.00
N ASP A 468 -10.15 -2.98 9.98
CA ASP A 468 -10.31 -4.14 10.82
C ASP A 468 -9.20 -5.17 10.56
N LYS A 469 -8.65 -5.73 11.64
CA LYS A 469 -7.72 -6.85 11.59
C LYS A 469 -8.51 -8.14 11.82
N MET A 470 -8.47 -9.03 10.82
CA MET A 470 -9.15 -10.33 10.88
C MET A 470 -8.14 -11.39 11.29
N GLY A 471 -8.26 -11.88 12.53
CA GLY A 471 -7.43 -12.95 13.06
C GLY A 471 -7.92 -14.33 12.68
N ARG A 472 -7.29 -15.37 13.24
CA ARG A 472 -7.64 -16.77 12.96
C ARG A 472 -9.06 -17.13 13.42
N TYR A 473 -9.48 -16.62 14.55
CA TYR A 473 -10.80 -16.88 15.14
C TYR A 473 -11.59 -15.61 15.40
N ALA A 474 -10.91 -14.52 15.70
CA ALA A 474 -11.48 -13.28 16.19
C ALA A 474 -11.07 -12.09 15.32
N SER A 475 -11.77 -10.97 15.43
CA SER A 475 -11.45 -9.72 14.75
C SER A 475 -11.16 -8.60 15.75
N MET A 476 -10.39 -7.61 15.33
CA MET A 476 -10.07 -6.41 16.10
C MET A 476 -10.39 -5.14 15.31
N PHE A 477 -11.17 -4.26 15.92
CA PHE A 477 -11.44 -2.93 15.41
C PHE A 477 -10.73 -1.89 16.27
N THR A 478 -9.97 -1.04 15.63
CA THR A 478 -9.36 0.11 16.29
C THR A 478 -10.31 1.29 16.24
N VAL A 479 -10.63 1.88 17.39
CA VAL A 479 -11.58 2.99 17.52
C VAL A 479 -10.91 4.26 18.06
N ASP A 480 -11.45 5.42 17.69
CA ASP A 480 -10.89 6.76 17.99
C ASP A 480 -11.18 7.26 19.40
N LYS A 481 -12.12 6.63 20.12
CA LYS A 481 -12.54 7.01 21.47
C LYS A 481 -12.77 5.79 22.34
N VAL A 482 -12.67 5.99 23.66
CA VAL A 482 -13.16 5.00 24.63
C VAL A 482 -14.68 4.91 24.52
N LEU A 483 -15.19 3.69 24.42
CA LEU A 483 -16.62 3.41 24.29
C LEU A 483 -17.37 3.79 25.59
N THR A 484 -18.44 4.53 25.41
CA THR A 484 -19.36 4.90 26.51
C THR A 484 -20.73 4.28 26.20
N PRO A 485 -21.11 3.23 26.92
CA PRO A 485 -22.43 2.63 26.74
C PRO A 485 -23.53 3.62 27.15
N PRO A 486 -24.69 3.58 26.48
CA PRO A 486 -25.81 4.48 26.83
C PRO A 486 -26.34 4.21 28.23
N MET A 487 -26.48 5.26 29.03
CA MET A 487 -26.97 5.19 30.42
C MET A 487 -28.30 5.93 30.54
N GLY A 488 -29.41 5.21 30.43
CA GLY A 488 -30.75 5.80 30.58
C GLY A 488 -31.19 6.62 29.34
N THR A 489 -32.30 7.32 29.49
CA THR A 489 -32.88 8.17 28.43
C THR A 489 -32.14 9.51 28.33
N VAL A 490 -32.42 10.29 27.27
CA VAL A 490 -31.89 11.67 27.13
C VAL A 490 -32.20 12.48 28.39
N MET A 491 -33.40 12.34 28.96
CA MET A 491 -33.78 13.05 30.20
C MET A 491 -32.95 12.60 31.40
N ASP A 492 -32.60 11.31 31.50
CA ASP A 492 -31.77 10.79 32.59
C ASP A 492 -30.33 11.32 32.45
N VAL A 493 -29.79 11.37 31.25
CA VAL A 493 -28.46 11.96 30.97
C VAL A 493 -28.43 13.45 31.41
N LEU A 494 -29.46 14.22 31.09
CA LEU A 494 -29.53 15.64 31.49
C LEU A 494 -29.66 15.82 33.01
N LYS A 495 -30.39 14.92 33.69
CA LYS A 495 -30.54 15.00 35.17
C LYS A 495 -29.28 14.58 35.92
N ALA A 496 -28.48 13.72 35.32
CA ALA A 496 -27.25 13.22 35.93
C ALA A 496 -26.08 14.23 35.88
N ASP A 497 -26.22 15.30 35.11
CA ASP A 497 -25.18 16.31 34.91
C ASP A 497 -25.65 17.70 35.34
N ASP A 498 -25.07 18.23 36.42
CA ASP A 498 -25.41 19.53 37.01
C ASP A 498 -25.31 20.71 36.04
N ARG A 499 -24.50 20.56 34.94
CA ARG A 499 -24.39 21.58 33.89
C ARG A 499 -25.71 21.84 33.16
N PHE A 500 -26.67 20.92 33.24
CA PHE A 500 -27.97 21.01 32.58
C PHE A 500 -29.14 21.32 33.56
N SER A 501 -28.90 21.69 34.78
CA SER A 501 -29.98 21.92 35.76
C SER A 501 -31.02 22.93 35.31
N LEU A 502 -30.61 24.05 34.67
CA LEU A 502 -31.54 25.03 34.09
C LEU A 502 -32.30 24.46 32.88
N LEU A 503 -31.63 23.66 32.03
CA LEU A 503 -32.24 22.99 30.90
C LEU A 503 -33.30 21.98 31.36
N VAL A 504 -33.02 21.18 32.39
CA VAL A 504 -34.00 20.24 32.98
C VAL A 504 -35.27 20.98 33.43
N GLY A 505 -35.12 22.11 34.13
CA GLY A 505 -36.26 22.99 34.52
C GLY A 505 -37.01 23.55 33.29
N ALA A 506 -36.30 23.95 32.24
CA ALA A 506 -36.90 24.47 31.02
C ALA A 506 -37.69 23.37 30.25
N VAL A 507 -37.14 22.14 30.16
CA VAL A 507 -37.80 20.97 29.56
C VAL A 507 -39.11 20.63 30.32
N GLN A 508 -39.07 20.65 31.65
CA GLN A 508 -40.26 20.38 32.47
C GLN A 508 -41.32 21.48 32.27
N THR A 509 -40.91 22.74 32.30
CA THR A 509 -41.80 23.90 32.10
C THR A 509 -42.44 23.92 30.73
N SER A 510 -41.69 23.52 29.68
CA SER A 510 -42.18 23.43 28.29
C SER A 510 -43.10 22.21 28.06
N GLY A 511 -43.11 21.22 28.96
CA GLY A 511 -43.88 19.99 28.83
C GLY A 511 -43.27 18.98 27.88
N MET A 512 -41.96 19.00 27.67
CA MET A 512 -41.24 18.12 26.73
C MET A 512 -40.61 16.88 27.41
N THR A 513 -40.85 16.66 28.69
CA THR A 513 -40.28 15.55 29.46
C THR A 513 -40.57 14.20 28.84
N GLU A 514 -41.81 13.95 28.42
CA GLU A 514 -42.20 12.68 27.80
C GLU A 514 -41.49 12.46 26.46
N LEU A 515 -41.33 13.52 25.66
CA LEU A 515 -40.61 13.46 24.38
C LEU A 515 -39.17 12.94 24.54
N LEU A 516 -38.49 13.40 25.61
CA LEU A 516 -37.09 13.00 25.88
C LEU A 516 -36.99 11.65 26.60
N ASN A 517 -38.09 11.10 27.09
CA ASN A 517 -38.17 9.77 27.71
C ASN A 517 -38.67 8.69 26.75
N GLN A 518 -39.36 9.06 25.67
CA GLN A 518 -39.89 8.09 24.70
C GLN A 518 -38.77 7.40 23.92
N GLN A 519 -39.03 6.17 23.49
CA GLN A 519 -38.15 5.49 22.54
C GLN A 519 -38.09 6.29 21.23
N GLY A 520 -36.89 6.43 20.69
CA GLY A 520 -36.66 7.20 19.49
C GLY A 520 -35.19 7.32 19.14
N ALA A 521 -34.92 8.17 18.15
CA ALA A 521 -33.59 8.50 17.71
C ALA A 521 -33.46 10.02 17.63
N LEU A 522 -32.94 10.63 18.70
CA LEU A 522 -32.83 12.07 18.83
C LEU A 522 -31.37 12.51 19.01
N THR A 523 -31.02 13.62 18.39
CA THR A 523 -29.77 14.35 18.68
C THR A 523 -30.10 15.65 19.37
N PHE A 524 -29.70 15.82 20.63
CA PHE A 524 -29.96 17.00 21.38
C PHE A 524 -28.69 17.86 21.56
N PHE A 525 -28.67 19.02 20.93
CA PHE A 525 -27.67 20.04 21.17
C PHE A 525 -28.09 20.81 22.43
N ALA A 526 -27.69 20.29 23.57
CA ALA A 526 -28.23 20.71 24.90
C ALA A 526 -27.53 21.96 25.42
N PRO A 527 -28.24 23.07 25.59
CA PRO A 527 -27.70 24.28 26.22
C PRO A 527 -27.33 24.03 27.68
N THR A 528 -26.08 24.31 28.05
CA THR A 528 -25.64 24.29 29.45
C THR A 528 -26.16 25.47 30.23
N ASN A 529 -25.97 25.45 31.53
CA ASN A 529 -26.29 26.59 32.39
C ASN A 529 -25.61 27.89 31.93
N ASP A 530 -24.37 27.77 31.38
CA ASP A 530 -23.65 28.93 30.82
C ASP A 530 -24.37 29.50 29.59
N ALA A 531 -24.98 28.66 28.75
CA ALA A 531 -25.76 29.14 27.62
C ALA A 531 -27.00 29.95 28.03
N PHE A 532 -27.67 29.53 29.09
CA PHE A 532 -28.79 30.29 29.69
C PHE A 532 -28.33 31.56 30.35
N ASN A 533 -27.23 31.52 31.12
CA ASN A 533 -26.68 32.68 31.82
C ASN A 533 -26.09 33.73 30.89
N ALA A 534 -25.70 33.35 29.67
CA ALA A 534 -25.23 34.27 28.64
C ALA A 534 -26.35 35.09 28.01
N LEU A 535 -27.63 34.74 28.22
CA LEU A 535 -28.77 35.53 27.75
C LEU A 535 -28.96 36.76 28.60
N PRO A 536 -29.39 37.91 28.02
CA PRO A 536 -29.83 39.06 28.80
C PRO A 536 -30.96 38.66 29.77
N ARG A 537 -30.92 39.12 31.00
CA ARG A 537 -31.90 38.75 32.04
C ARG A 537 -33.35 38.96 31.61
N ALA A 538 -33.63 40.02 30.85
CA ALA A 538 -34.96 40.29 30.31
C ALA A 538 -35.40 39.22 29.31
N GLU A 539 -34.52 38.82 28.40
CA GLU A 539 -34.77 37.78 27.40
C GLU A 539 -34.98 36.40 28.05
N LEU A 540 -34.12 36.05 29.01
CA LEU A 540 -34.25 34.81 29.79
C LEU A 540 -35.57 34.72 30.54
N ASN A 541 -35.95 35.80 31.27
CA ASN A 541 -37.20 35.86 32.02
C ASN A 541 -38.44 35.79 31.09
N GLN A 542 -38.40 36.43 29.93
CA GLN A 542 -39.44 36.33 28.92
C GLN A 542 -39.56 34.91 28.38
N LEU A 543 -38.44 34.32 27.99
CA LEU A 543 -38.39 32.95 27.45
C LEU A 543 -38.96 31.93 28.45
N MET A 544 -38.55 32.00 29.71
CA MET A 544 -39.00 31.04 30.76
C MET A 544 -40.48 31.21 31.12
N ARG A 545 -41.09 32.38 30.90
CA ARG A 545 -42.53 32.65 31.13
C ARG A 545 -43.41 32.22 29.96
N ASN A 546 -42.86 32.19 28.73
CA ASN A 546 -43.61 31.84 27.53
C ASN A 546 -43.36 30.37 27.14
N ARG A 547 -44.26 29.49 27.60
CA ARG A 547 -44.17 28.04 27.35
C ARG A 547 -44.08 27.68 25.85
N GLN A 548 -44.80 28.42 24.98
CA GLN A 548 -44.78 28.12 23.55
C GLN A 548 -43.45 28.51 22.91
N GLU A 549 -42.92 29.67 23.26
CA GLU A 549 -41.63 30.15 22.77
C GLU A 549 -40.48 29.26 23.28
N LEU A 550 -40.50 28.89 24.58
CA LEU A 550 -39.56 27.98 25.16
C LEU A 550 -39.56 26.61 24.50
N SER A 551 -40.76 26.05 24.25
CA SER A 551 -40.90 24.79 23.53
C SER A 551 -40.35 24.89 22.10
N ALA A 552 -40.59 26.00 21.39
CA ALA A 552 -40.08 26.22 20.04
C ALA A 552 -38.53 26.28 20.00
N VAL A 553 -37.93 27.02 20.95
CA VAL A 553 -36.47 27.09 21.07
C VAL A 553 -35.87 25.74 21.37
N LEU A 554 -36.40 24.98 22.32
CA LEU A 554 -35.90 23.67 22.69
C LEU A 554 -36.06 22.66 21.52
N ARG A 555 -37.18 22.69 20.78
CA ARG A 555 -37.39 21.85 19.58
C ARG A 555 -36.43 22.21 18.46
N TYR A 556 -35.95 23.43 18.38
CA TYR A 556 -34.90 23.82 17.41
C TYR A 556 -33.53 23.22 17.77
N HIS A 557 -33.26 22.96 19.03
CA HIS A 557 -32.04 22.30 19.51
C HIS A 557 -32.09 20.76 19.40
N LEU A 558 -33.26 20.17 19.06
CA LEU A 558 -33.49 18.75 18.91
C LEU A 558 -33.53 18.38 17.43
N GLY A 559 -32.59 17.56 16.99
CA GLY A 559 -32.52 17.00 15.64
C GLY A 559 -33.10 15.59 15.56
N GLU A 560 -33.70 15.28 14.41
CA GLU A 560 -34.14 13.92 14.08
C GLU A 560 -32.93 13.04 13.73
N GLY A 561 -32.88 11.81 14.23
CA GLY A 561 -31.83 10.82 14.00
C GLY A 561 -30.72 10.88 15.05
N LEU A 562 -29.90 9.83 15.08
CA LEU A 562 -28.73 9.74 15.94
C LEU A 562 -27.48 10.21 15.18
N LEU A 563 -26.88 11.28 15.65
CA LEU A 563 -25.66 11.84 15.05
C LEU A 563 -24.60 12.01 16.13
N VAL A 564 -23.62 11.10 16.13
CA VAL A 564 -22.42 11.23 16.96
C VAL A 564 -21.42 12.18 16.31
N SER A 565 -20.51 12.74 17.09
CA SER A 565 -19.56 13.75 16.64
C SER A 565 -18.67 13.24 15.48
N GLY A 566 -18.32 11.96 15.49
CA GLY A 566 -17.55 11.30 14.41
C GLY A 566 -18.30 11.19 13.09
N GLY A 567 -19.63 11.28 13.09
CA GLY A 567 -20.47 11.31 11.89
C GLY A 567 -20.59 12.70 11.24
N VAL A 568 -20.10 13.75 11.89
CA VAL A 568 -20.15 15.11 11.37
C VAL A 568 -19.02 15.35 10.38
N GLY A 569 -19.37 15.59 9.12
CA GLY A 569 -18.44 16.00 8.07
C GLY A 569 -18.32 17.52 7.94
N SER A 570 -17.65 17.99 6.90
CA SER A 570 -17.45 19.43 6.62
C SER A 570 -18.76 20.19 6.36
N HIS A 571 -19.79 19.51 5.89
CA HIS A 571 -21.11 20.08 5.55
C HIS A 571 -22.22 19.08 5.88
N THR A 572 -22.51 18.92 7.17
CA THR A 572 -23.61 18.08 7.64
C THR A 572 -24.83 18.93 7.95
N ARG A 573 -26.02 18.50 7.56
CA ARG A 573 -27.28 19.17 7.86
C ARG A 573 -28.19 18.24 8.62
N VAL A 574 -28.75 18.74 9.72
CA VAL A 574 -29.72 18.01 10.55
C VAL A 574 -31.05 18.74 10.49
N LYS A 575 -32.13 17.98 10.36
CA LYS A 575 -33.49 18.52 10.43
C LYS A 575 -33.88 18.62 11.90
N PRO A 576 -34.11 19.82 12.45
CA PRO A 576 -34.62 19.96 13.81
C PRO A 576 -36.10 19.60 13.86
N LEU A 577 -36.61 19.33 15.06
CA LEU A 577 -38.05 19.09 15.27
C LEU A 577 -38.89 20.32 14.96
N GLN A 578 -38.29 21.51 14.98
CA GLN A 578 -38.95 22.78 14.61
C GLN A 578 -37.93 23.76 14.07
N GLY A 579 -38.27 24.45 12.97
CA GLY A 579 -37.43 25.53 12.42
C GLY A 579 -36.62 25.13 11.20
N GLU A 580 -35.64 25.95 10.82
CA GLU A 580 -34.75 25.74 9.68
C GLU A 580 -33.69 24.68 10.00
N LYS A 581 -33.13 24.03 8.96
CA LYS A 581 -32.10 23.01 9.13
C LYS A 581 -30.87 23.56 9.88
N LEU A 582 -30.38 22.77 10.81
CA LEU A 582 -29.11 23.00 11.49
C LEU A 582 -27.95 22.67 10.57
N GLU A 583 -26.98 23.57 10.48
CA GLU A 583 -25.73 23.35 9.73
C GLU A 583 -24.62 22.99 10.71
N LEU A 584 -24.08 21.79 10.54
CA LEU A 584 -22.99 21.27 11.33
C LEU A 584 -21.72 21.22 10.49
N GLY A 585 -20.60 21.43 11.15
CA GLY A 585 -19.29 21.24 10.56
C GLY A 585 -18.28 20.85 11.61
N ARG A 586 -17.13 20.43 11.13
CA ARG A 586 -16.00 20.03 11.95
C ARG A 586 -14.74 20.75 11.46
N ASN A 587 -14.07 21.40 12.40
CA ASN A 587 -12.72 21.89 12.19
C ASN A 587 -11.83 21.17 13.23
N TYR A 588 -11.41 21.79 14.30
CA TYR A 588 -10.81 21.08 15.45
C TYR A 588 -11.88 20.50 16.39
N THR A 589 -13.01 21.18 16.51
CA THR A 589 -14.20 20.75 17.26
C THR A 589 -15.42 20.73 16.33
N VAL A 590 -16.47 20.01 16.76
CA VAL A 590 -17.77 20.07 16.09
C VAL A 590 -18.45 21.39 16.43
N TYR A 591 -19.11 22.00 15.47
CA TYR A 591 -19.94 23.19 15.67
C TYR A 591 -21.31 23.02 15.02
N VAL A 592 -22.32 23.66 15.58
CA VAL A 592 -23.70 23.69 15.06
C VAL A 592 -24.14 25.15 14.91
N ASN A 593 -24.56 25.56 13.71
CA ASN A 593 -24.86 26.95 13.38
C ASN A 593 -23.80 27.95 13.91
N LYS A 594 -22.52 27.60 13.78
CA LYS A 594 -21.33 28.34 14.29
C LYS A 594 -21.15 28.30 15.80
N VAL A 595 -22.03 27.66 16.59
CA VAL A 595 -21.84 27.45 18.02
C VAL A 595 -20.98 26.22 18.23
N PRO A 596 -19.81 26.29 18.89
CA PRO A 596 -18.99 25.16 19.17
C PRO A 596 -19.67 24.23 20.20
N VAL A 597 -19.53 22.91 19.94
CA VAL A 597 -19.92 21.88 20.91
C VAL A 597 -18.85 21.83 21.98
N ALA A 598 -19.25 22.03 23.21
CA ALA A 598 -18.33 22.03 24.36
C ALA A 598 -17.98 20.61 24.83
N ASP A 599 -18.97 19.71 24.82
CA ASP A 599 -18.82 18.31 25.17
C ASP A 599 -19.75 17.48 24.25
N ALA A 600 -19.22 16.46 23.62
CA ALA A 600 -19.91 15.70 22.59
C ALA A 600 -20.15 14.26 23.03
N ASP A 601 -21.17 13.63 22.43
CA ASP A 601 -21.42 12.20 22.49
C ASP A 601 -21.76 11.68 23.91
N LEU A 602 -22.57 12.42 24.67
CA LEU A 602 -23.19 11.89 25.87
C LEU A 602 -24.32 10.94 25.44
N MET A 603 -24.05 9.64 25.51
CA MET A 603 -24.90 8.59 24.92
C MET A 603 -26.11 8.30 25.81
N ALA A 604 -27.30 8.30 25.20
CA ALA A 604 -28.55 7.86 25.81
C ALA A 604 -29.17 6.73 25.00
N THR A 605 -30.03 5.90 25.63
CA THR A 605 -30.70 4.78 24.98
C THR A 605 -31.60 5.21 23.82
N ASN A 606 -32.16 6.39 23.88
CA ASN A 606 -33.07 6.96 22.89
C ASN A 606 -32.50 8.20 22.17
N GLY A 607 -31.21 8.51 22.36
CA GLY A 607 -30.62 9.70 21.75
C GLY A 607 -29.13 9.84 22.01
N VAL A 608 -28.61 10.98 21.55
CA VAL A 608 -27.28 11.48 21.87
C VAL A 608 -27.36 12.95 22.26
N VAL A 609 -26.63 13.34 23.27
CA VAL A 609 -26.60 14.71 23.78
C VAL A 609 -25.23 15.33 23.50
N HIS A 610 -25.25 16.55 22.97
CA HIS A 610 -24.07 17.38 22.77
C HIS A 610 -24.23 18.67 23.52
N ALA A 611 -23.37 18.94 24.48
CA ALA A 611 -23.40 20.17 25.28
C ALA A 611 -22.95 21.38 24.47
N VAL A 612 -23.73 22.47 24.53
CA VAL A 612 -23.39 23.75 23.89
C VAL A 612 -23.45 24.88 24.91
N ASN A 613 -22.43 25.75 24.96
CA ASN A 613 -22.35 26.85 25.89
C ASN A 613 -23.00 28.15 25.39
N SER A 614 -23.74 28.06 24.30
CA SER A 614 -24.51 29.18 23.74
C SER A 614 -25.80 28.68 23.08
N MET A 615 -26.85 29.49 23.12
CA MET A 615 -28.10 29.17 22.44
C MET A 615 -27.92 29.13 20.91
N ILE A 616 -28.40 28.09 20.27
CA ILE A 616 -28.37 27.95 18.81
C ILE A 616 -29.45 28.83 18.21
N ARG A 617 -29.07 29.71 17.31
CA ARG A 617 -29.99 30.58 16.57
C ARG A 617 -29.97 30.24 15.08
N PRO A 618 -31.10 30.43 14.37
CA PRO A 618 -31.12 30.27 12.91
C PRO A 618 -30.08 31.15 12.23
N LEU A 619 -29.42 30.63 11.23
CA LEU A 619 -28.45 31.38 10.43
C LEU A 619 -29.22 32.41 9.58
N ARG A 620 -29.00 33.70 9.79
CA ARG A 620 -29.55 34.74 8.94
C ARG A 620 -29.03 34.51 7.50
N LYS A 621 -29.91 34.26 6.53
CA LYS A 621 -29.55 34.31 5.12
C LYS A 621 -29.10 35.73 4.83
N SER A 622 -27.82 35.92 4.53
CA SER A 622 -27.35 37.20 4.02
C SER A 622 -27.97 37.39 2.62
N SER A 623 -29.00 38.22 2.54
CA SER A 623 -29.45 38.76 1.29
C SER A 623 -28.43 39.80 0.82
N SER A 624 -27.41 39.39 0.12
CA SER A 624 -26.59 40.30 -0.69
C SER A 624 -26.71 39.90 -2.15
N PRO A 625 -27.17 40.79 -3.00
CA PRO A 625 -27.12 40.59 -4.43
C PRO A 625 -25.72 40.97 -4.92
N PHE A 626 -24.78 40.01 -4.88
CA PHE A 626 -23.56 40.19 -5.69
C PHE A 626 -23.84 39.65 -7.09
N ARG A 627 -24.17 40.56 -8.02
CA ARG A 627 -23.95 40.38 -9.44
C ARG A 627 -22.47 40.13 -9.65
N SER A 628 -22.13 38.93 -10.13
CA SER A 628 -20.81 38.62 -10.65
C SER A 628 -20.59 39.38 -11.94
N THR A 629 -19.77 40.43 -11.90
CA THR A 629 -19.09 40.92 -13.09
C THR A 629 -17.84 40.06 -13.24
N GLY A 630 -17.81 39.29 -14.33
CA GLY A 630 -16.69 38.44 -14.67
C GLY A 630 -15.39 39.22 -14.88
N ARG A 631 -14.34 38.68 -14.38
CA ARG A 631 -12.98 38.75 -14.95
C ARG A 631 -12.33 37.41 -14.72
N ASP A 632 -12.28 36.67 -15.80
CA ASP A 632 -11.49 35.45 -15.93
C ASP A 632 -10.00 35.76 -15.71
N PHE A 633 -9.38 35.14 -14.73
CA PHE A 633 -7.95 34.97 -14.69
C PHE A 633 -7.63 33.53 -15.08
N HIS A 634 -7.14 33.39 -16.30
CA HIS A 634 -6.59 32.16 -16.82
C HIS A 634 -5.34 31.76 -16.02
N CYS A 635 -5.46 30.70 -15.26
CA CYS A 635 -4.34 29.94 -14.66
C CYS A 635 -4.58 28.43 -14.85
N THR A 636 -4.88 28.01 -16.08
CA THR A 636 -5.31 26.61 -16.37
C THR A 636 -4.45 25.90 -17.41
N GLU A 637 -3.43 26.50 -17.99
CA GLU A 637 -2.72 25.82 -19.09
C GLU A 637 -1.47 25.01 -18.70
N LEU A 638 -1.01 25.08 -17.47
CA LEU A 638 0.19 24.30 -17.03
C LEU A 638 -0.15 23.02 -16.23
N PHE A 639 -1.39 22.85 -15.83
CA PHE A 639 -1.82 21.66 -15.05
C PHE A 639 -2.44 20.53 -15.90
N LEU A 640 -2.90 20.84 -17.09
CA LEU A 640 -3.62 19.87 -17.95
C LEU A 640 -2.70 18.89 -18.69
N GLN A 641 -1.42 19.19 -18.88
CA GLN A 641 -0.52 18.27 -19.57
C GLN A 641 -0.02 17.09 -18.72
N CYS A 642 -0.05 17.19 -17.38
CA CYS A 642 0.30 16.07 -16.51
C CYS A 642 -0.92 15.23 -16.07
N PHE A 643 -2.14 15.78 -16.10
CA PHE A 643 -3.33 15.07 -15.63
C PHE A 643 -3.98 14.18 -16.68
N HIS A 644 -3.75 14.44 -17.97
CA HIS A 644 -4.30 13.60 -19.05
C HIS A 644 -3.58 12.26 -19.24
N GLU A 645 -2.40 12.08 -18.61
CA GLU A 645 -1.66 10.82 -18.70
C GLU A 645 -2.00 9.80 -17.57
N VAL A 646 -2.73 10.20 -16.54
CA VAL A 646 -3.00 9.34 -15.36
C VAL A 646 -4.40 8.74 -15.34
N THR A 647 -5.35 9.24 -16.14
CA THR A 647 -6.75 8.78 -16.11
C THR A 647 -7.14 7.81 -17.24
N SER A 648 -6.19 7.32 -18.05
CA SER A 648 -6.50 6.37 -19.12
C SER A 648 -5.84 5.00 -18.96
N SER A 649 -5.61 4.53 -17.73
CA SER A 649 -5.26 3.14 -17.46
C SER A 649 -6.02 2.66 -16.21
N ALA A 650 -7.27 2.32 -16.43
CA ALA A 650 -8.03 1.33 -15.68
C ALA A 650 -8.49 0.28 -16.69
#